data_6598e7ece5800eee68aa40f0767fc0af
#
_entry.id   6598e7ece5800eee68aa40f0767fc0af
#
_cell.length_a   1.000
_cell.length_b   1.000
_cell.length_c   1.000
_cell.angle_alpha   90.00
_cell.angle_beta   90.00
_cell.angle_gamma   90.00
#
_symmetry.space_group_name_H-M   'P 1'
#
loop_
_entity.id
_entity.type
_entity.pdbx_description
1 polymer ?
#
loop_
_entity_poly.entity_id
_entity_poly.type
_entity_poly.pdbx_seq_one_letter_code
_entity_poly.pdbx_strand_id
1 'polypeptide(L)'
;MKRNILLFILSFAMAVSAVAQQFVVTGKAIDGKSKNAVDFASAVLLHTDSTAVTATTTNDDGTFKLQTKDAGRYIVKLSYVGFKPLTRIVELSTEKDSIDLGTLQMVSNDKVLGVATVTATASRVEQKDDTTMFSASAYRVPAGSTLESLIKQLPGVEVSDDGTIKWNGKTVQEFLINGKDFFKGDTKTAMKNLPTELVSKIKAYDKKSDYTEQTGIDDGEETTVLDIATKRELNESWVSNLDVAYGSHDRYSARFFGTRFTDNTRVTAFGSINNTNDRGFGGPRGFGGGGGGLSTKKDAGIDFSWENGKKKREAGRLELGGFLLYNHNNNSSITKSNSETFLTSGSSSSFANSYSSSRSGSTSVMARFRLEWQPDSMTNINFRPRYNYSESYNTGHSMSATFNSNPYDIEGMTTPLDSIFAENAAQRNPELYAMMVNTNNRWSMGDSKSHSVSADLNLVRRLSSNGRNVSFRASGGYTKSESNSYSISSIAYNKEGQENSFLNQFSTTPGRNYNYSLRLGYVEPLGKNWFGEVRYQYSYKYNKSDRSRYNLNELADLYGKAGYEAITEDDLKYSDATYGSSSQRPAILGTVPTLNEVLNYVRDLNNSQYATYKYTNHTATLGVRYNSGAIRFNAGVDFNPEHTNMAYNRPSQVDTVVTRNVFNVSPQIRFRYKFSKTNQLDIRYRGSSSQPSMTDLLAVVDDSNPLSISMGNPGLKPSWNNSIRVNYNGYNATRQQGIMGGFDVTQTRNSISNRMVYDETTGVRYLRPENINGNWNGRGMFMFNTALGKEKLFNINTFTSLSYDNAVGYVSNMQSGRSAAATSYNLFATPTTDAATVKDYNYYNEIFNSALSQKNTTRTIGVDENLNISYRKSWFDVGLLGKLNYQHARATVKDNANMDTWNFAYGANANFNFDFGLSISTDIRMNSRRGYSDASMNTNE
;
A
#
# COMPACT_ATOMS: atom_id res chain seq x y z
N MET A 1 14.70 40.65 -26.58
CA MET A 1 14.44 39.84 -25.39
C MET A 1 15.03 40.34 -24.08
N LYS A 2 16.27 40.82 -24.03
CA LYS A 2 16.89 41.32 -22.77
C LYS A 2 16.25 42.58 -22.15
N ARG A 3 15.60 43.41 -22.93
CA ARG A 3 14.97 44.69 -22.46
C ARG A 3 13.60 44.50 -21.82
N ASN A 4 12.88 43.44 -22.15
CA ASN A 4 11.54 43.14 -21.60
C ASN A 4 11.61 42.34 -20.30
N ILE A 5 12.70 41.64 -20.06
CA ILE A 5 12.96 40.93 -18.79
C ILE A 5 13.33 41.93 -17.68
N LEU A 6 14.05 42.98 -18.05
CA LEU A 6 14.43 44.04 -17.09
C LEU A 6 13.24 44.91 -16.63
N LEU A 7 12.28 45.14 -17.53
CA LEU A 7 11.02 45.84 -17.22
C LEU A 7 10.05 44.97 -16.36
N PHE A 8 10.10 43.65 -16.51
CA PHE A 8 9.31 42.74 -15.69
C PHE A 8 9.89 42.60 -14.27
N ILE A 9 11.20 42.69 -14.11
CA ILE A 9 11.88 42.69 -12.81
C ILE A 9 11.70 44.05 -12.10
N LEU A 10 11.66 45.14 -12.82
CA LEU A 10 11.45 46.47 -12.24
C LEU A 10 9.98 46.72 -11.81
N SER A 11 9.02 46.11 -12.50
CA SER A 11 7.59 46.19 -12.11
C SER A 11 7.26 45.27 -10.91
N PHE A 12 8.04 44.23 -10.67
CA PHE A 12 7.92 43.38 -9.49
C PHE A 12 8.55 43.99 -8.22
N ALA A 13 9.51 44.91 -8.40
CA ALA A 13 10.19 45.57 -7.30
C ALA A 13 9.41 46.79 -6.71
N MET A 14 8.36 47.28 -7.40
CA MET A 14 7.55 48.40 -6.92
C MET A 14 6.25 47.99 -6.21
N ALA A 15 6.00 46.68 -6.02
CA ALA A 15 4.80 46.19 -5.31
C ALA A 15 5.02 45.88 -3.82
N VAL A 16 6.14 46.30 -3.25
CA VAL A 16 6.45 46.13 -1.82
C VAL A 16 6.54 47.50 -1.16
N SER A 17 5.49 47.92 -0.48
CA SER A 17 5.49 48.63 0.79
C SER A 17 4.18 49.39 1.01
N ALA A 18 3.16 48.67 1.47
CA ALA A 18 2.21 49.24 2.40
C ALA A 18 2.27 48.34 3.65
N VAL A 19 3.19 48.61 4.55
CA VAL A 19 3.13 48.05 5.91
C VAL A 19 1.97 48.78 6.58
N ALA A 20 0.80 48.21 6.58
CA ALA A 20 -0.27 48.66 7.43
C ALA A 20 0.15 48.45 8.88
N GLN A 21 0.19 49.52 9.64
CA GLN A 21 0.46 49.47 11.09
C GLN A 21 -0.55 48.53 11.73
N GLN A 22 -0.07 47.50 12.41
CA GLN A 22 -0.90 46.51 13.09
C GLN A 22 -0.76 46.66 14.59
N PHE A 23 -1.88 46.81 15.26
CA PHE A 23 -1.92 46.86 16.72
C PHE A 23 -2.08 45.43 17.25
N VAL A 24 -1.31 45.10 18.32
CA VAL A 24 -1.21 43.73 18.82
C VAL A 24 -1.53 43.68 20.32
N VAL A 25 -2.36 42.72 20.71
CA VAL A 25 -2.60 42.39 22.12
C VAL A 25 -2.22 40.94 22.38
N THR A 26 -1.33 40.73 23.33
CA THR A 26 -0.88 39.39 23.75
C THR A 26 -1.23 39.14 25.20
N GLY A 27 -1.21 37.89 25.60
CA GLY A 27 -1.38 37.47 27.00
C GLY A 27 -1.36 35.94 27.11
N LYS A 28 -1.40 35.45 28.36
CA LYS A 28 -1.37 34.03 28.68
C LYS A 28 -2.50 33.71 29.63
N ALA A 29 -3.38 32.77 29.27
CA ALA A 29 -4.47 32.26 30.11
C ALA A 29 -3.99 31.05 30.93
N ILE A 30 -4.22 31.09 32.25
CA ILE A 30 -3.99 29.96 33.14
C ILE A 30 -5.23 29.70 34.01
N ASP A 31 -5.39 28.46 34.45
CA ASP A 31 -6.36 28.11 35.47
C ASP A 31 -5.92 28.69 36.80
N GLY A 32 -6.79 29.46 37.44
CA GLY A 32 -6.56 30.08 38.72
C GLY A 32 -6.26 29.11 39.85
N LYS A 33 -6.80 27.86 39.78
CA LYS A 33 -6.67 26.83 40.83
C LYS A 33 -5.47 25.89 40.58
N SER A 34 -5.36 25.32 39.37
CA SER A 34 -4.31 24.36 39.06
C SER A 34 -3.01 25.02 38.52
N LYS A 35 -3.05 26.31 38.20
CA LYS A 35 -1.96 27.05 37.57
C LYS A 35 -1.50 26.54 36.19
N ASN A 36 -2.19 25.54 35.65
CA ASN A 36 -1.93 25.03 34.32
C ASN A 36 -2.38 26.01 33.22
N ALA A 37 -1.74 25.97 32.10
CA ALA A 37 -2.16 26.74 30.94
C ALA A 37 -3.59 26.34 30.51
N VAL A 38 -4.44 27.32 30.21
CA VAL A 38 -5.74 27.07 29.58
C VAL A 38 -5.54 27.23 28.09
N ASP A 39 -5.37 26.11 27.39
CA ASP A 39 -5.28 26.02 25.95
C ASP A 39 -6.67 26.06 25.33
N PHE A 40 -6.71 26.52 24.09
CA PHE A 40 -7.95 26.62 23.29
C PHE A 40 -9.08 27.45 23.94
N ALA A 41 -8.80 28.28 24.92
CA ALA A 41 -9.74 29.28 25.38
C ALA A 41 -9.99 30.29 24.26
N SER A 42 -11.24 30.64 24.03
CA SER A 42 -11.59 31.69 23.07
C SER A 42 -11.13 33.05 23.60
N ALA A 43 -10.26 33.73 22.86
CA ALA A 43 -9.86 35.12 23.10
C ALA A 43 -10.44 35.99 21.99
N VAL A 44 -11.27 36.95 22.40
CA VAL A 44 -11.98 37.86 21.47
C VAL A 44 -11.66 39.31 21.79
N LEU A 45 -11.31 40.09 20.77
CA LEU A 45 -11.21 41.54 20.87
C LEU A 45 -12.53 42.15 20.44
N LEU A 46 -13.14 42.92 21.34
CA LEU A 46 -14.43 43.54 21.10
C LEU A 46 -14.28 45.07 21.14
N HIS A 47 -15.10 45.76 20.38
CA HIS A 47 -15.33 47.20 20.60
C HIS A 47 -16.07 47.41 21.94
N THR A 48 -16.15 48.64 22.40
CA THR A 48 -16.87 49.00 23.64
C THR A 48 -18.37 48.77 23.57
N ASP A 49 -18.91 48.66 22.37
CA ASP A 49 -20.30 48.27 22.07
C ASP A 49 -20.51 46.72 22.01
N SER A 50 -19.50 45.94 22.36
CA SER A 50 -19.48 44.48 22.32
C SER A 50 -19.49 43.85 20.91
N THR A 51 -19.27 44.61 19.84
CA THR A 51 -19.08 44.06 18.50
C THR A 51 -17.67 43.45 18.36
N ALA A 52 -17.59 42.29 17.73
CA ALA A 52 -16.33 41.56 17.60
C ALA A 52 -15.43 42.16 16.49
N VAL A 53 -14.18 42.46 16.85
CA VAL A 53 -13.13 42.95 15.94
C VAL A 53 -12.32 41.79 15.38
N THR A 54 -11.82 40.96 16.25
CA THR A 54 -11.03 39.75 15.90
C THR A 54 -11.13 38.72 17.03
N ALA A 55 -10.92 37.48 16.68
CA ALA A 55 -10.92 36.36 17.65
C ALA A 55 -9.77 35.39 17.35
N THR A 56 -9.25 34.78 18.39
CA THR A 56 -8.27 33.69 18.34
C THR A 56 -8.55 32.68 19.47
N THR A 57 -7.80 31.62 19.51
CA THR A 57 -7.77 30.70 20.66
C THR A 57 -6.39 30.71 21.29
N THR A 58 -6.32 30.42 22.59
CA THR A 58 -5.04 30.24 23.28
C THR A 58 -4.34 29.01 22.75
N ASN A 59 -2.99 29.08 22.67
CA ASN A 59 -2.11 27.97 22.31
C ASN A 59 -2.03 26.92 23.43
N ASP A 60 -1.33 25.81 23.18
CA ASP A 60 -1.11 24.74 24.16
C ASP A 60 -0.41 25.21 25.46
N ASP A 61 0.34 26.30 25.39
CA ASP A 61 0.96 26.96 26.54
C ASP A 61 0.09 28.05 27.17
N GLY A 62 -1.14 28.24 26.69
CA GLY A 62 -2.10 29.23 27.15
C GLY A 62 -1.91 30.63 26.55
N THR A 63 -0.90 30.87 25.72
CA THR A 63 -0.66 32.19 25.09
C THR A 63 -1.66 32.46 23.97
N PHE A 64 -2.00 33.77 23.80
CA PHE A 64 -2.82 34.23 22.66
C PHE A 64 -2.30 35.53 22.08
N LYS A 65 -2.63 35.80 20.81
CA LYS A 65 -2.31 37.03 20.09
C LYS A 65 -3.50 37.49 19.27
N LEU A 66 -4.01 38.68 19.58
CA LEU A 66 -5.07 39.36 18.87
C LEU A 66 -4.47 40.54 18.08
N GLN A 67 -4.98 40.83 16.89
CA GLN A 67 -4.47 41.87 16.00
C GLN A 67 -5.65 42.68 15.45
N THR A 68 -5.47 44.04 15.41
CA THR A 68 -6.40 44.96 14.76
C THR A 68 -5.62 45.95 13.92
N LYS A 69 -6.31 46.62 13.00
CA LYS A 69 -5.74 47.68 12.15
C LYS A 69 -5.99 49.09 12.70
N ASP A 70 -6.95 49.22 13.59
CA ASP A 70 -7.41 50.49 14.06
C ASP A 70 -6.98 50.74 15.52
N ALA A 71 -6.50 51.96 15.84
CA ALA A 71 -6.27 52.41 17.20
C ALA A 71 -7.64 52.62 17.88
N GLY A 72 -7.70 52.39 19.19
CA GLY A 72 -8.95 52.56 19.92
C GLY A 72 -8.99 51.83 21.24
N ARG A 73 -10.10 51.97 21.93
CA ARG A 73 -10.38 51.29 23.18
C ARG A 73 -11.16 50.02 22.93
N TYR A 74 -10.64 48.90 23.39
CA TYR A 74 -11.14 47.58 23.16
C TYR A 74 -11.36 46.79 24.44
N ILE A 75 -12.16 45.74 24.37
CA ILE A 75 -12.39 44.77 25.44
C ILE A 75 -11.84 43.41 24.97
N VAL A 76 -10.85 42.88 25.65
CA VAL A 76 -10.39 41.49 25.48
C VAL A 76 -11.24 40.61 26.35
N LYS A 77 -11.92 39.65 25.77
CA LYS A 77 -12.75 38.67 26.46
C LYS A 77 -12.17 37.27 26.28
N LEU A 78 -11.82 36.62 27.35
CA LEU A 78 -11.44 35.20 27.40
C LEU A 78 -12.62 34.38 27.89
N SER A 79 -12.94 33.30 27.17
CA SER A 79 -13.98 32.37 27.59
C SER A 79 -13.57 30.93 27.32
N TYR A 80 -13.87 30.05 28.25
CA TYR A 80 -13.62 28.62 28.16
C TYR A 80 -14.72 27.85 28.93
N VAL A 81 -15.09 26.67 28.44
CA VAL A 81 -16.11 25.85 29.08
C VAL A 81 -15.63 25.45 30.47
N GLY A 82 -16.49 25.64 31.47
CA GLY A 82 -16.16 25.36 32.88
C GLY A 82 -15.47 26.52 33.62
N PHE A 83 -15.23 27.67 32.96
CA PHE A 83 -14.65 28.86 33.56
C PHE A 83 -15.58 30.07 33.43
N LYS A 84 -15.49 31.00 34.42
CA LYS A 84 -16.13 32.31 34.29
C LYS A 84 -15.42 33.13 33.21
N PRO A 85 -16.15 33.77 32.28
CA PRO A 85 -15.56 34.66 31.30
C PRO A 85 -14.73 35.76 32.00
N LEU A 86 -13.53 36.00 31.48
CA LEU A 86 -12.66 37.05 31.97
C LEU A 86 -12.54 38.15 30.93
N THR A 87 -12.76 39.40 31.36
CA THR A 87 -12.65 40.58 30.50
C THR A 87 -11.55 41.53 30.96
N ARG A 88 -10.87 42.18 29.99
CA ARG A 88 -9.88 43.24 30.23
C ARG A 88 -10.08 44.33 29.19
N ILE A 89 -10.02 45.57 29.61
CA ILE A 89 -10.06 46.73 28.73
C ILE A 89 -8.61 47.07 28.36
N VAL A 90 -8.38 47.33 27.06
CA VAL A 90 -7.09 47.73 26.49
C VAL A 90 -7.28 48.97 25.62
N GLU A 91 -6.29 49.84 25.59
CA GLU A 91 -6.28 51.05 24.78
C GLU A 91 -5.04 51.02 23.88
N LEU A 92 -5.28 50.88 22.59
CA LEU A 92 -4.26 50.82 21.55
C LEU A 92 -4.13 52.19 20.88
N SER A 93 -2.93 52.73 20.81
CA SER A 93 -2.64 54.01 20.21
C SER A 93 -1.38 53.92 19.37
N THR A 94 -1.14 54.92 18.55
CA THR A 94 0.07 55.01 17.71
C THR A 94 1.39 55.05 18.51
N GLU A 95 1.32 55.45 19.77
CA GLU A 95 2.45 55.45 20.70
C GLU A 95 2.58 54.10 21.46
N LYS A 96 1.50 53.32 21.47
CA LYS A 96 1.41 52.01 22.16
C LYS A 96 0.70 51.01 21.26
N ASP A 97 1.44 50.55 20.28
CA ASP A 97 0.93 49.63 19.23
C ASP A 97 0.87 48.16 19.69
N SER A 98 1.49 47.82 20.83
CA SER A 98 1.52 46.48 21.39
C SER A 98 1.26 46.51 22.89
N ILE A 99 0.35 45.67 23.35
CA ILE A 99 0.03 45.48 24.78
C ILE A 99 0.15 44.00 25.14
N ASP A 100 1.00 43.72 26.16
CA ASP A 100 0.99 42.41 26.79
C ASP A 100 0.19 42.46 28.09
N LEU A 101 -0.86 41.65 28.17
CA LEU A 101 -1.72 41.52 29.35
C LEU A 101 -1.13 40.61 30.45
N GLY A 102 0.03 40.02 30.17
CA GLY A 102 0.69 39.11 31.09
C GLY A 102 -0.13 37.83 31.33
N THR A 103 -0.02 37.26 32.52
CA THR A 103 -0.74 36.03 32.90
C THR A 103 -2.13 36.34 33.46
N LEU A 104 -3.15 35.86 32.77
CA LEU A 104 -4.56 36.03 33.10
C LEU A 104 -5.09 34.75 33.74
N GLN A 105 -5.51 34.85 35.03
CA GLN A 105 -6.05 33.69 35.78
C GLN A 105 -7.55 33.58 35.56
N MET A 106 -7.98 32.45 34.95
CA MET A 106 -9.40 32.12 34.79
C MET A 106 -9.92 31.35 36.00
N VAL A 107 -11.09 31.71 36.48
CA VAL A 107 -11.71 31.10 37.66
C VAL A 107 -12.70 30.04 37.24
N SER A 108 -12.57 28.83 37.80
CA SER A 108 -13.50 27.72 37.54
C SER A 108 -14.94 28.09 37.98
N ASN A 109 -15.94 27.69 37.21
CA ASN A 109 -17.35 27.92 37.49
C ASN A 109 -18.01 26.61 37.94
N ASP A 110 -18.03 26.38 39.25
CA ASP A 110 -18.56 25.14 39.86
C ASP A 110 -20.11 25.04 39.84
N LYS A 111 -20.81 25.98 39.18
CA LYS A 111 -22.27 25.92 38.99
C LYS A 111 -22.60 25.50 37.57
N VAL A 112 -23.20 24.33 37.42
CA VAL A 112 -23.86 23.90 36.18
C VAL A 112 -24.97 24.91 35.90
N LEU A 113 -24.70 25.88 35.03
CA LEU A 113 -25.69 26.79 34.50
C LEU A 113 -26.11 26.31 33.12
N GLY A 114 -27.44 26.35 32.91
CA GLY A 114 -28.08 26.05 31.65
C GLY A 114 -27.39 26.74 30.47
N VAL A 115 -27.44 26.10 29.32
CA VAL A 115 -26.78 26.43 28.06
C VAL A 115 -26.90 27.91 27.72
N ALA A 116 -25.88 28.69 28.02
CA ALA A 116 -25.70 30.00 27.39
C ALA A 116 -25.08 29.78 26.01
N THR A 117 -25.86 29.80 24.98
CA THR A 117 -25.40 29.71 23.59
C THR A 117 -24.66 31.00 23.25
N VAL A 118 -23.35 31.01 23.45
CA VAL A 118 -22.50 32.02 22.87
C VAL A 118 -22.26 31.59 21.41
N THR A 119 -22.96 32.18 20.49
CA THR A 119 -22.78 32.03 19.06
C THR A 119 -21.55 32.82 18.58
N ALA A 120 -20.37 32.47 19.08
CA ALA A 120 -19.16 32.71 18.32
C ALA A 120 -18.97 31.50 17.42
N THR A 121 -19.28 31.63 16.14
CA THR A 121 -19.07 30.58 15.13
C THR A 121 -17.58 30.32 15.07
N ALA A 122 -17.15 29.22 15.69
CA ALA A 122 -15.76 28.76 15.54
C ALA A 122 -15.49 28.60 14.05
N SER A 123 -14.35 29.10 13.57
CA SER A 123 -13.96 28.91 12.17
C SER A 123 -13.93 27.42 11.88
N ARG A 124 -14.65 26.99 10.83
CA ARG A 124 -14.69 25.56 10.44
C ARG A 124 -13.31 25.02 10.14
N VAL A 125 -12.48 25.85 9.52
CA VAL A 125 -11.12 25.51 9.10
C VAL A 125 -10.20 26.66 9.45
N GLU A 126 -9.13 26.36 10.16
CA GLU A 126 -8.06 27.28 10.53
C GLU A 126 -6.75 26.76 9.97
N GLN A 127 -5.95 27.62 9.36
CA GLN A 127 -4.61 27.28 8.90
C GLN A 127 -3.58 27.91 9.84
N LYS A 128 -2.79 27.07 10.48
CA LYS A 128 -1.66 27.52 11.30
C LYS A 128 -0.38 26.87 10.80
N ASP A 129 0.50 27.67 10.24
CA ASP A 129 1.74 27.23 9.58
C ASP A 129 1.46 26.12 8.53
N ASP A 130 2.05 24.96 8.67
CA ASP A 130 1.85 23.81 7.77
C ASP A 130 0.65 22.91 8.19
N THR A 131 -0.11 23.29 9.25
CA THR A 131 -1.20 22.50 9.83
C THR A 131 -2.56 23.09 9.49
N THR A 132 -3.42 22.30 8.88
CA THR A 132 -4.85 22.62 8.70
C THR A 132 -5.63 22.06 9.90
N MET A 133 -6.35 22.90 10.60
CA MET A 133 -7.13 22.53 11.78
C MET A 133 -8.62 22.63 11.47
N PHE A 134 -9.35 21.58 11.78
CA PHE A 134 -10.80 21.50 11.65
C PHE A 134 -11.42 21.49 13.04
N SER A 135 -12.32 22.41 13.33
CA SER A 135 -13.05 22.43 14.61
C SER A 135 -14.19 21.43 14.56
N ALA A 136 -14.17 20.40 15.41
CA ALA A 136 -15.20 19.36 15.41
C ALA A 136 -16.60 19.92 15.67
N SER A 137 -16.73 20.94 16.53
CA SER A 137 -18.00 21.58 16.87
C SER A 137 -18.63 22.34 15.69
N ALA A 138 -17.89 22.64 14.64
CA ALA A 138 -18.39 23.31 13.44
C ALA A 138 -19.01 22.34 12.41
N TYR A 139 -18.92 21.03 12.69
CA TYR A 139 -19.49 19.97 11.85
C TYR A 139 -20.55 19.22 12.67
N ARG A 140 -21.77 19.20 12.17
CA ARG A 140 -22.85 18.48 12.84
C ARG A 140 -22.87 17.03 12.39
N VAL A 141 -22.75 16.14 13.35
CA VAL A 141 -22.93 14.70 13.17
C VAL A 141 -23.95 14.23 14.19
N PRO A 142 -24.74 13.19 13.91
CA PRO A 142 -25.67 12.63 14.89
C PRO A 142 -24.98 12.24 16.19
N ALA A 143 -25.66 12.36 17.30
CA ALA A 143 -25.17 11.88 18.59
C ALA A 143 -24.88 10.37 18.52
N GLY A 144 -23.77 9.94 19.13
CA GLY A 144 -23.30 8.54 19.05
C GLY A 144 -22.64 8.16 17.74
N SER A 145 -22.45 9.10 16.81
CA SER A 145 -21.72 8.86 15.56
C SER A 145 -20.25 8.55 15.83
N THR A 146 -19.69 7.70 14.98
CA THR A 146 -18.25 7.45 15.00
C THR A 146 -17.47 8.57 14.29
N LEU A 147 -16.18 8.64 14.56
CA LEU A 147 -15.26 9.61 13.98
C LEU A 147 -15.28 9.60 12.43
N GLU A 148 -15.62 8.47 11.81
CA GLU A 148 -15.77 8.35 10.35
C GLU A 148 -16.78 9.36 9.80
N SER A 149 -17.92 9.53 10.48
CA SER A 149 -18.97 10.47 10.08
C SER A 149 -18.48 11.93 10.08
N LEU A 150 -17.62 12.27 11.02
CA LEU A 150 -16.99 13.59 11.09
C LEU A 150 -15.91 13.75 10.01
N ILE A 151 -15.02 12.77 9.86
CA ILE A 151 -13.92 12.84 8.89
C ILE A 151 -14.43 12.96 7.45
N LYS A 152 -15.51 12.25 7.11
CA LYS A 152 -16.16 12.35 5.78
C LYS A 152 -16.72 13.74 5.47
N GLN A 153 -16.97 14.57 6.48
CA GLN A 153 -17.46 15.94 6.29
C GLN A 153 -16.34 16.98 6.15
N LEU A 154 -15.08 16.61 6.42
CA LEU A 154 -13.98 17.56 6.37
C LEU A 154 -13.66 17.96 4.93
N PRO A 155 -13.45 19.26 4.65
CA PRO A 155 -13.03 19.72 3.33
C PRO A 155 -11.67 19.13 2.94
N GLY A 156 -11.56 18.65 1.70
CA GLY A 156 -10.32 18.06 1.18
C GLY A 156 -10.01 16.66 1.69
N VAL A 157 -10.93 16.05 2.43
CA VAL A 157 -10.78 14.67 2.90
C VAL A 157 -11.66 13.73 2.08
N GLU A 158 -11.05 12.66 1.60
CA GLU A 158 -11.72 11.52 0.96
C GLU A 158 -11.51 10.29 1.81
N VAL A 159 -12.57 9.53 2.03
CA VAL A 159 -12.54 8.25 2.72
C VAL A 159 -13.04 7.18 1.75
N SER A 160 -12.14 6.27 1.38
CA SER A 160 -12.48 5.13 0.51
C SER A 160 -13.17 4.02 1.29
N ASP A 161 -13.89 3.14 0.60
CA ASP A 161 -14.63 2.00 1.21
C ASP A 161 -13.70 1.05 1.99
N ASP A 162 -12.43 1.00 1.61
CA ASP A 162 -11.40 0.23 2.31
C ASP A 162 -10.89 0.91 3.60
N GLY A 163 -11.39 2.11 3.93
CA GLY A 163 -10.97 2.90 5.09
C GLY A 163 -9.70 3.73 4.86
N THR A 164 -9.18 3.77 3.63
CA THR A 164 -8.06 4.65 3.29
C THR A 164 -8.54 6.11 3.31
N ILE A 165 -7.82 6.95 4.03
CA ILE A 165 -8.08 8.39 4.07
C ILE A 165 -7.08 9.09 3.15
N LYS A 166 -7.57 9.98 2.31
CA LYS A 166 -6.75 10.95 1.59
C LYS A 166 -7.10 12.34 2.06
N TRP A 167 -6.09 13.14 2.30
CA TRP A 167 -6.24 14.57 2.59
C TRP A 167 -5.54 15.38 1.50
N ASN A 168 -6.28 16.23 0.81
CA ASN A 168 -5.79 16.97 -0.36
C ASN A 168 -5.05 16.06 -1.35
N GLY A 169 -5.61 14.86 -1.62
CA GLY A 169 -5.07 13.85 -2.52
C GLY A 169 -3.88 13.04 -2.00
N LYS A 170 -3.27 13.42 -0.87
CA LYS A 170 -2.22 12.64 -0.21
C LYS A 170 -2.83 11.60 0.70
N THR A 171 -2.39 10.36 0.57
CA THR A 171 -2.80 9.30 1.50
C THR A 171 -2.30 9.60 2.91
N VAL A 172 -3.20 9.62 3.88
CA VAL A 172 -2.88 9.71 5.31
C VAL A 172 -2.17 8.42 5.72
N GLN A 173 -0.94 8.55 6.20
CA GLN A 173 -0.09 7.42 6.55
C GLN A 173 -0.08 7.14 8.05
N GLU A 174 -0.25 8.17 8.86
CA GLU A 174 -0.33 8.06 10.31
C GLU A 174 -1.62 8.70 10.81
N PHE A 175 -2.21 8.05 11.81
CA PHE A 175 -3.36 8.54 12.54
C PHE A 175 -2.95 8.72 14.00
N LEU A 176 -3.03 9.95 14.48
CA LEU A 176 -2.60 10.29 15.84
C LEU A 176 -3.80 10.66 16.71
N ILE A 177 -3.67 10.45 18.00
CA ILE A 177 -4.55 11.01 19.01
C ILE A 177 -3.68 11.78 19.99
N ASN A 178 -3.94 13.09 20.11
CA ASN A 178 -3.14 14.02 20.92
C ASN A 178 -1.64 13.94 20.60
N GLY A 179 -1.30 13.85 19.31
CA GLY A 179 0.09 13.76 18.84
C GLY A 179 0.73 12.37 18.99
N LYS A 180 0.05 11.39 19.55
CA LYS A 180 0.57 10.02 19.75
C LYS A 180 -0.02 9.09 18.70
N ASP A 181 0.84 8.26 18.13
CA ASP A 181 0.45 7.26 17.11
C ASP A 181 -0.66 6.33 17.65
N PHE A 182 -1.71 6.17 16.88
CA PHE A 182 -2.84 5.34 17.21
C PHE A 182 -2.97 4.21 16.17
N PHE A 183 -2.80 2.97 16.60
CA PHE A 183 -2.82 1.77 15.77
C PHE A 183 -1.91 1.82 14.53
N LYS A 184 -0.81 2.59 14.58
CA LYS A 184 0.20 2.70 13.50
C LYS A 184 -0.37 2.86 12.09
N GLY A 185 -1.35 3.79 11.98
CA GLY A 185 -1.96 4.14 10.71
C GLY A 185 -3.11 3.23 10.28
N ASP A 186 -3.64 2.38 11.15
CA ASP A 186 -4.96 1.76 10.92
C ASP A 186 -6.05 2.80 11.15
N THR A 187 -6.24 3.62 10.12
CA THR A 187 -7.23 4.70 10.10
C THR A 187 -8.64 4.18 10.25
N LYS A 188 -8.94 2.98 9.72
CA LYS A 188 -10.27 2.38 9.77
C LYS A 188 -10.69 2.02 11.18
N THR A 189 -9.77 1.43 11.95
CA THR A 189 -10.02 1.12 13.36
C THR A 189 -10.33 2.37 14.17
N ALA A 190 -9.54 3.42 14.00
CA ALA A 190 -9.77 4.69 14.67
C ALA A 190 -11.13 5.30 14.29
N MET A 191 -11.42 5.40 12.99
CA MET A 191 -12.62 6.02 12.47
C MET A 191 -13.91 5.33 12.94
N LYS A 192 -13.93 4.00 12.93
CA LYS A 192 -15.14 3.23 13.24
C LYS A 192 -15.42 3.05 14.73
N ASN A 193 -14.44 3.29 15.60
CA ASN A 193 -14.58 2.97 17.02
C ASN A 193 -14.48 4.18 17.96
N LEU A 194 -13.95 5.31 17.49
CA LEU A 194 -13.89 6.52 18.30
C LEU A 194 -15.18 7.33 18.11
N PRO A 195 -15.90 7.64 19.20
CA PRO A 195 -17.05 8.53 19.15
C PRO A 195 -16.65 9.95 18.79
N THR A 196 -17.47 10.63 18.01
CA THR A 196 -17.23 12.04 17.64
C THR A 196 -17.26 13.00 18.82
N GLU A 197 -17.97 12.63 19.87
CA GLU A 197 -18.07 13.42 21.11
C GLU A 197 -16.72 13.61 21.80
N LEU A 198 -15.77 12.69 21.57
CA LEU A 198 -14.41 12.79 22.08
C LEU A 198 -13.60 13.91 21.42
N VAL A 199 -13.97 14.29 20.19
CA VAL A 199 -13.15 15.12 19.33
C VAL A 199 -13.36 16.61 19.63
N SER A 200 -12.28 17.32 19.90
CA SER A 200 -12.25 18.77 19.96
C SER A 200 -11.90 19.37 18.60
N LYS A 201 -10.77 18.91 18.04
CA LYS A 201 -10.24 19.36 16.74
C LYS A 201 -9.61 18.20 15.99
N ILE A 202 -9.56 18.31 14.68
CA ILE A 202 -8.78 17.44 13.81
C ILE A 202 -7.70 18.29 13.15
N LYS A 203 -6.45 17.86 13.25
CA LYS A 203 -5.29 18.53 12.65
C LYS A 203 -4.78 17.68 11.49
N ALA A 204 -4.63 18.27 10.31
CA ALA A 204 -4.04 17.61 9.16
C ALA A 204 -2.75 18.33 8.77
N TYR A 205 -1.64 17.60 8.71
CA TYR A 205 -0.31 18.16 8.41
C TYR A 205 0.66 17.11 7.89
N ASP A 206 1.74 17.57 7.27
CA ASP A 206 2.87 16.74 6.91
C ASP A 206 3.88 16.76 8.07
N LYS A 207 3.91 15.67 8.86
CA LYS A 207 4.83 15.46 9.98
C LYS A 207 6.23 15.24 9.43
N LYS A 208 7.19 15.94 9.98
CA LYS A 208 8.60 15.77 9.65
C LYS A 208 9.13 14.46 10.21
N SER A 209 10.18 13.92 9.57
CA SER A 209 10.88 12.74 10.10
C SER A 209 11.47 12.98 11.49
N ASP A 210 11.63 11.91 12.27
CA ASP A 210 12.30 11.97 13.59
C ASP A 210 13.71 12.59 13.47
N TYR A 211 14.40 12.34 12.35
CA TYR A 211 15.70 12.98 12.06
C TYR A 211 15.58 14.49 11.91
N THR A 212 14.64 14.97 11.09
CA THR A 212 14.40 16.41 10.88
C THR A 212 13.96 17.08 12.18
N GLU A 213 13.09 16.45 12.95
CA GLU A 213 12.65 17.00 14.25
C GLU A 213 13.82 17.11 15.23
N GLN A 214 14.72 16.12 15.25
CA GLN A 214 15.84 16.08 16.18
C GLN A 214 16.98 17.03 15.77
N THR A 215 17.33 17.04 14.49
CA THR A 215 18.50 17.79 13.99
C THR A 215 18.15 19.23 13.61
N GLY A 216 16.90 19.51 13.27
CA GLY A 216 16.46 20.75 12.63
C GLY A 216 16.78 20.80 11.13
N ILE A 217 17.43 19.77 10.59
CA ILE A 217 17.80 19.68 9.17
C ILE A 217 16.76 18.80 8.48
N ASP A 218 16.07 19.37 7.52
CA ASP A 218 15.06 18.66 6.76
C ASP A 218 15.72 17.64 5.82
N ASP A 219 15.43 16.35 6.06
CA ASP A 219 15.88 15.24 5.22
C ASP A 219 14.94 14.99 4.03
N GLY A 220 13.86 15.77 3.94
CA GLY A 220 12.86 15.64 2.90
C GLY A 220 11.87 14.49 3.10
N GLU A 221 12.00 13.73 4.17
CA GLU A 221 11.03 12.70 4.54
C GLU A 221 9.91 13.34 5.36
N GLU A 222 8.68 13.24 4.86
CA GLU A 222 7.49 13.75 5.51
C GLU A 222 6.38 12.70 5.43
N THR A 223 5.58 12.61 6.48
CA THR A 223 4.46 11.70 6.60
C THR A 223 3.17 12.49 6.74
N THR A 224 2.20 12.28 5.87
CA THR A 224 0.88 12.94 5.97
C THR A 224 0.10 12.32 7.12
N VAL A 225 -0.33 13.17 8.06
CA VAL A 225 -0.92 12.78 9.34
C VAL A 225 -2.28 13.44 9.55
N LEU A 226 -3.23 12.68 10.12
CA LEU A 226 -4.40 13.21 10.80
C LEU A 226 -4.22 13.01 12.30
N ASP A 227 -4.21 14.09 13.07
CA ASP A 227 -4.10 14.09 14.52
C ASP A 227 -5.41 14.57 15.16
N ILE A 228 -6.02 13.71 15.94
CA ILE A 228 -7.29 13.96 16.64
C ILE A 228 -6.96 14.51 18.01
N ALA A 229 -7.27 15.78 18.24
CA ALA A 229 -7.23 16.37 19.55
C ALA A 229 -8.52 16.03 20.30
N THR A 230 -8.41 15.36 21.43
CA THR A 230 -9.55 15.02 22.29
C THR A 230 -9.93 16.17 23.20
N LYS A 231 -11.17 16.18 23.67
CA LYS A 231 -11.62 17.12 24.71
C LYS A 231 -10.93 16.79 26.04
N ARG A 232 -10.46 17.79 26.74
CA ARG A 232 -9.76 17.63 28.05
C ARG A 232 -10.62 17.03 29.13
N GLU A 233 -11.92 17.27 29.09
CA GLU A 233 -12.90 16.75 30.07
C GLU A 233 -12.96 15.22 30.10
N LEU A 234 -12.47 14.58 29.00
CA LEU A 234 -12.45 13.12 28.85
C LEU A 234 -11.08 12.51 29.16
N ASN A 235 -10.13 13.31 29.64
CA ASN A 235 -8.88 12.80 30.17
C ASN A 235 -9.15 11.97 31.43
N GLU A 236 -8.44 10.83 31.58
CA GLU A 236 -8.64 9.80 32.62
C GLU A 236 -9.94 8.98 32.48
N SER A 237 -10.64 9.12 31.35
CA SER A 237 -11.87 8.40 31.06
C SER A 237 -11.61 7.05 30.36
N TRP A 238 -12.59 6.14 30.55
CA TRP A 238 -12.73 4.96 29.72
C TRP A 238 -13.68 5.25 28.55
N VAL A 239 -13.29 4.82 27.36
CA VAL A 239 -14.14 4.82 26.16
C VAL A 239 -14.27 3.40 25.69
N SER A 240 -15.50 2.92 25.56
CA SER A 240 -15.77 1.58 25.06
C SER A 240 -16.86 1.60 24.00
N ASN A 241 -16.73 0.72 23.02
CA ASN A 241 -17.72 0.48 21.98
C ASN A 241 -17.90 -1.03 21.83
N LEU A 242 -19.14 -1.48 21.92
CA LEU A 242 -19.54 -2.86 21.66
C LEU A 242 -20.60 -2.84 20.57
N ASP A 243 -20.31 -3.54 19.49
CA ASP A 243 -21.23 -3.71 18.36
C ASP A 243 -21.44 -5.21 18.15
N VAL A 244 -22.69 -5.66 18.17
CA VAL A 244 -23.08 -7.04 17.94
C VAL A 244 -24.20 -7.06 16.92
N ALA A 245 -24.05 -7.85 15.88
CA ALA A 245 -25.05 -7.99 14.84
C ALA A 245 -25.21 -9.45 14.43
N TYR A 246 -26.44 -9.83 14.15
CA TYR A 246 -26.81 -11.10 13.55
C TYR A 246 -27.75 -10.85 12.37
N GLY A 247 -27.55 -11.54 11.26
CA GLY A 247 -28.30 -11.35 10.03
C GLY A 247 -28.76 -12.67 9.42
N SER A 248 -29.48 -12.59 8.32
CA SER A 248 -29.89 -13.74 7.52
C SER A 248 -28.69 -14.56 7.05
N HIS A 249 -28.91 -15.86 6.72
CA HIS A 249 -27.88 -16.79 6.24
C HIS A 249 -26.69 -16.94 7.22
N ASP A 250 -27.00 -16.97 8.54
CA ASP A 250 -26.01 -17.11 9.61
C ASP A 250 -24.88 -16.10 9.56
N ARG A 251 -25.18 -14.87 9.10
CA ARG A 251 -24.24 -13.77 9.14
C ARG A 251 -24.18 -13.19 10.54
N TYR A 252 -22.97 -13.02 11.04
CA TYR A 252 -22.73 -12.43 12.35
C TYR A 252 -21.54 -11.48 12.31
N SER A 253 -21.59 -10.49 13.19
CA SER A 253 -20.47 -9.59 13.46
C SER A 253 -20.52 -9.20 14.94
N ALA A 254 -19.41 -9.38 15.64
CA ALA A 254 -19.23 -8.84 16.97
C ALA A 254 -17.91 -8.09 17.03
N ARG A 255 -17.94 -6.89 17.61
CA ARG A 255 -16.78 -6.02 17.73
C ARG A 255 -16.76 -5.38 19.11
N PHE A 256 -15.62 -5.43 19.75
CA PHE A 256 -15.33 -4.74 20.99
C PHE A 256 -14.13 -3.82 20.83
N PHE A 257 -14.22 -2.64 21.37
CA PHE A 257 -13.14 -1.67 21.49
C PHE A 257 -13.24 -1.00 22.86
N GLY A 258 -12.13 -0.96 23.60
CA GLY A 258 -12.04 -0.26 24.89
C GLY A 258 -10.69 0.43 24.99
N THR A 259 -10.69 1.69 25.38
CA THR A 259 -9.46 2.47 25.57
C THR A 259 -9.56 3.35 26.81
N ARG A 260 -8.44 3.46 27.51
CA ARG A 260 -8.27 4.42 28.61
C ARG A 260 -7.19 5.42 28.23
N PHE A 261 -7.51 6.68 28.35
CA PHE A 261 -6.59 7.79 28.18
C PHE A 261 -6.26 8.42 29.52
N THR A 262 -4.98 8.66 29.76
CA THR A 262 -4.49 9.55 30.81
C THR A 262 -3.47 10.50 30.20
N ASP A 263 -2.99 11.50 30.94
CA ASP A 263 -1.97 12.43 30.44
C ASP A 263 -0.74 11.69 29.89
N ASN A 264 -0.30 10.65 30.57
CA ASN A 264 0.94 9.97 30.28
C ASN A 264 0.77 8.55 29.72
N THR A 265 -0.42 7.96 29.85
CA THR A 265 -0.63 6.56 29.50
C THR A 265 -1.87 6.39 28.62
N ARG A 266 -1.78 5.54 27.63
CA ARG A 266 -2.90 5.03 26.87
C ARG A 266 -2.83 3.51 26.80
N VAL A 267 -3.93 2.85 27.11
CA VAL A 267 -4.10 1.40 26.94
C VAL A 267 -5.37 1.18 26.16
N THR A 268 -5.30 0.37 25.12
CA THR A 268 -6.43 0.02 24.26
C THR A 268 -6.48 -1.48 24.09
N ALA A 269 -7.66 -2.07 24.31
CA ALA A 269 -7.95 -3.46 23.97
C ALA A 269 -9.08 -3.51 22.94
N PHE A 270 -8.96 -4.43 22.00
CA PHE A 270 -9.94 -4.58 20.94
C PHE A 270 -10.06 -6.03 20.48
N GLY A 271 -11.19 -6.37 19.91
CA GLY A 271 -11.43 -7.67 19.31
C GLY A 271 -12.61 -7.63 18.35
N SER A 272 -12.55 -8.44 17.31
CA SER A 272 -13.66 -8.63 16.39
C SER A 272 -13.76 -10.07 15.90
N ILE A 273 -14.98 -10.47 15.62
CA ILE A 273 -15.29 -11.72 14.92
C ILE A 273 -16.43 -11.45 13.95
N ASN A 274 -16.26 -11.84 12.70
CA ASN A 274 -17.31 -11.70 11.70
C ASN A 274 -17.16 -12.69 10.54
N ASN A 275 -18.27 -12.94 9.82
CA ASN A 275 -18.33 -13.64 8.54
C ASN A 275 -19.04 -12.82 7.45
N THR A 276 -18.98 -11.49 7.57
CA THR A 276 -19.65 -10.52 6.70
C THR A 276 -18.70 -9.83 5.73
N ASN A 277 -17.51 -10.38 5.50
CA ASN A 277 -16.43 -9.77 4.73
C ASN A 277 -15.91 -8.44 5.32
N ASP A 278 -16.31 -8.09 6.55
CA ASP A 278 -15.72 -6.93 7.22
C ASP A 278 -14.25 -7.22 7.56
N ARG A 279 -13.39 -6.26 7.27
CA ARG A 279 -11.93 -6.38 7.50
C ARG A 279 -11.54 -6.41 8.98
N GLY A 280 -12.49 -6.17 9.89
CA GLY A 280 -12.24 -6.13 11.34
C GLY A 280 -11.24 -5.05 11.73
N PHE A 281 -10.44 -5.30 12.76
CA PHE A 281 -9.29 -4.51 13.15
C PHE A 281 -8.05 -4.98 12.34
N GLY A 282 -8.03 -4.66 11.06
CA GLY A 282 -6.94 -5.09 10.18
C GLY A 282 -5.70 -4.24 10.36
N GLY A 283 -4.55 -4.88 10.42
CA GLY A 283 -3.26 -4.20 10.44
C GLY A 283 -2.98 -3.36 9.19
N PRO A 284 -1.88 -2.60 9.18
CA PRO A 284 -1.54 -1.66 8.11
C PRO A 284 -1.36 -2.38 6.77
N ARG A 285 -2.08 -1.88 5.77
CA ARG A 285 -1.92 -2.16 4.33
C ARG A 285 -1.60 -3.61 3.94
N GLY A 286 -2.59 -4.34 3.44
CA GLY A 286 -2.33 -5.26 2.37
C GLY A 286 -2.05 -6.72 2.71
N PHE A 287 -2.37 -7.20 3.88
CA PHE A 287 -2.55 -8.64 4.07
C PHE A 287 -4.02 -9.03 3.90
N GLY A 288 -4.46 -8.94 2.70
CA GLY A 288 -5.81 -9.25 2.27
C GLY A 288 -6.20 -8.28 1.17
N GLY A 289 -5.68 -8.48 -0.03
CA GLY A 289 -6.29 -7.93 -1.23
C GLY A 289 -7.76 -8.30 -1.17
N GLY A 290 -8.64 -7.37 -1.50
CA GLY A 290 -10.05 -7.67 -1.69
C GLY A 290 -10.20 -8.67 -2.85
N GLY A 291 -9.78 -9.90 -2.64
CA GLY A 291 -10.18 -11.03 -3.45
C GLY A 291 -11.67 -11.22 -3.25
N GLY A 292 -12.42 -11.36 -4.32
CA GLY A 292 -13.81 -11.77 -4.25
C GLY A 292 -13.95 -13.03 -3.40
N GLY A 293 -15.14 -13.28 -2.88
CA GLY A 293 -15.42 -14.45 -2.08
C GLY A 293 -15.89 -14.14 -0.67
N LEU A 294 -16.05 -15.18 0.14
CA LEU A 294 -16.52 -15.09 1.51
C LEU A 294 -15.35 -15.19 2.49
N SER A 295 -15.31 -14.30 3.46
CA SER A 295 -14.28 -14.35 4.50
C SER A 295 -14.87 -14.37 5.90
N THR A 296 -14.25 -15.17 6.77
CA THR A 296 -14.47 -15.16 8.21
C THR A 296 -13.23 -14.65 8.87
N LYS A 297 -13.36 -13.68 9.75
CA LYS A 297 -12.26 -13.02 10.40
C LYS A 297 -12.41 -12.98 11.92
N LYS A 298 -11.29 -13.19 12.63
CA LYS A 298 -11.19 -13.06 14.09
C LYS A 298 -9.92 -12.26 14.40
N ASP A 299 -10.09 -11.17 15.14
CA ASP A 299 -8.98 -10.30 15.53
C ASP A 299 -9.06 -10.06 17.05
N ALA A 300 -7.92 -10.00 17.68
CA ALA A 300 -7.81 -9.51 19.06
C ALA A 300 -6.47 -8.83 19.28
N GLY A 301 -6.45 -7.76 20.05
CA GLY A 301 -5.20 -7.07 20.29
C GLY A 301 -5.23 -6.09 21.44
N ILE A 302 -4.01 -5.71 21.84
CA ILE A 302 -3.74 -4.71 22.87
C ILE A 302 -2.70 -3.74 22.35
N ASP A 303 -2.95 -2.44 22.49
CA ASP A 303 -1.99 -1.36 22.23
C ASP A 303 -1.77 -0.58 23.51
N PHE A 304 -0.53 -0.21 23.80
CA PHE A 304 -0.20 0.66 24.91
C PHE A 304 0.84 1.70 24.52
N SER A 305 0.77 2.87 25.15
CA SER A 305 1.83 3.87 25.12
C SER A 305 1.93 4.55 26.48
N TRP A 306 3.15 4.82 26.90
CA TRP A 306 3.46 5.53 28.14
C TRP A 306 4.61 6.50 27.90
N GLU A 307 4.54 7.65 28.52
CA GLU A 307 5.62 8.65 28.55
C GLU A 307 5.79 9.24 29.96
N ASN A 308 6.98 9.72 30.25
CA ASN A 308 7.27 10.28 31.59
C ASN A 308 6.88 11.77 31.75
N GLY A 309 6.03 12.31 30.89
CA GLY A 309 5.50 13.68 30.94
C GLY A 309 6.48 14.78 30.52
N LYS A 310 7.73 14.46 30.18
CA LYS A 310 8.70 15.42 29.73
C LYS A 310 8.46 15.85 28.27
N LYS A 311 8.75 17.13 27.97
CA LYS A 311 8.58 17.68 26.61
C LYS A 311 9.64 17.14 25.66
N LYS A 312 9.36 17.21 24.35
CA LYS A 312 10.36 16.91 23.32
C LYS A 312 11.62 17.77 23.52
N ARG A 313 12.79 17.14 23.37
CA ARG A 313 14.12 17.70 23.61
C ARG A 313 14.43 18.04 25.07
N GLU A 314 13.62 17.64 26.01
CA GLU A 314 13.93 17.71 27.42
C GLU A 314 14.78 16.51 27.85
N ALA A 315 15.85 16.76 28.60
CA ALA A 315 16.75 15.73 29.07
C ALA A 315 16.05 14.68 29.93
N GLY A 316 16.28 13.40 29.66
CA GLY A 316 15.65 12.26 30.31
C GLY A 316 14.22 11.98 29.86
N ARG A 317 13.73 12.54 28.73
CA ARG A 317 12.44 12.14 28.16
C ARG A 317 12.48 10.66 27.77
N LEU A 318 11.47 9.93 28.20
CA LEU A 318 11.31 8.50 27.89
C LEU A 318 9.86 8.23 27.46
N GLU A 319 9.74 7.57 26.31
CA GLU A 319 8.46 7.08 25.78
C GLU A 319 8.57 5.59 25.46
N LEU A 320 7.62 4.83 25.96
CA LEU A 320 7.46 3.40 25.71
C LEU A 320 6.14 3.16 25.00
N GLY A 321 6.10 2.24 24.08
CA GLY A 321 4.88 1.86 23.43
C GLY A 321 4.99 0.48 22.80
N GLY A 322 3.86 -0.15 22.58
CA GLY A 322 3.85 -1.45 21.94
C GLY A 322 2.46 -1.94 21.66
N PHE A 323 2.39 -2.95 20.80
CA PHE A 323 1.15 -3.63 20.58
C PHE A 323 1.33 -5.11 20.30
N LEU A 324 0.32 -5.87 20.67
CA LEU A 324 0.16 -7.29 20.35
C LEU A 324 -1.13 -7.44 19.55
N LEU A 325 -1.05 -8.12 18.40
CA LEU A 325 -2.19 -8.38 17.53
C LEU A 325 -2.21 -9.86 17.17
N TYR A 326 -3.33 -10.50 17.42
CA TYR A 326 -3.72 -11.79 16.86
C TYR A 326 -4.71 -11.56 15.73
N ASN A 327 -4.51 -12.22 14.61
CA ASN A 327 -5.42 -12.20 13.47
C ASN A 327 -5.57 -13.61 12.91
N HIS A 328 -6.81 -14.02 12.69
CA HIS A 328 -7.15 -15.25 12.00
C HIS A 328 -8.16 -14.93 10.90
N ASN A 329 -7.87 -15.38 9.69
CA ASN A 329 -8.72 -15.15 8.54
C ASN A 329 -8.88 -16.41 7.72
N ASN A 330 -10.11 -16.75 7.38
CA ASN A 330 -10.45 -17.79 6.42
C ASN A 330 -11.14 -17.14 5.24
N ASN A 331 -10.75 -17.51 4.03
CA ASN A 331 -11.30 -16.98 2.80
C ASN A 331 -11.66 -18.12 1.87
N SER A 332 -12.84 -18.04 1.24
CA SER A 332 -13.30 -18.94 0.20
C SER A 332 -13.67 -18.14 -1.02
N SER A 333 -13.11 -18.48 -2.17
CA SER A 333 -13.36 -17.77 -3.41
C SER A 333 -13.56 -18.72 -4.59
N ILE A 334 -14.46 -18.35 -5.49
CA ILE A 334 -14.66 -18.98 -6.78
C ILE A 334 -14.38 -17.91 -7.85
N THR A 335 -13.56 -18.26 -8.81
CA THR A 335 -13.21 -17.37 -9.93
C THR A 335 -13.42 -18.13 -11.24
N LYS A 336 -14.14 -17.52 -12.19
CA LYS A 336 -14.18 -17.93 -13.58
C LYS A 336 -13.49 -16.86 -14.40
N SER A 337 -12.64 -17.22 -15.36
CA SER A 337 -11.99 -16.26 -16.25
C SER A 337 -11.90 -16.79 -17.66
N ASN A 338 -12.12 -15.88 -18.61
CA ASN A 338 -11.90 -16.07 -20.03
C ASN A 338 -10.79 -15.14 -20.47
N SER A 339 -9.87 -15.62 -21.28
CA SER A 339 -8.78 -14.82 -21.80
C SER A 339 -8.45 -15.16 -23.23
N GLU A 340 -8.13 -14.14 -24.00
CA GLU A 340 -7.55 -14.26 -25.33
C GLU A 340 -6.11 -13.81 -25.29
N THR A 341 -5.19 -14.64 -25.78
CA THR A 341 -3.77 -14.29 -25.92
C THR A 341 -3.48 -14.13 -27.40
N PHE A 342 -3.07 -12.92 -27.78
CA PHE A 342 -2.70 -12.60 -29.15
C PHE A 342 -1.29 -13.12 -29.45
N LEU A 343 -1.19 -13.95 -30.48
CA LEU A 343 0.04 -14.59 -30.93
C LEU A 343 0.64 -13.84 -32.16
N THR A 344 1.90 -14.09 -32.47
CA THR A 344 2.70 -13.24 -33.39
C THR A 344 2.37 -13.29 -34.86
N SER A 345 1.71 -14.31 -35.35
CA SER A 345 1.48 -14.47 -36.78
C SER A 345 0.01 -14.39 -37.14
N GLY A 346 -0.36 -13.24 -37.61
CA GLY A 346 -1.36 -12.99 -38.63
C GLY A 346 -2.79 -13.42 -38.43
N SER A 347 -3.25 -14.11 -37.42
CA SER A 347 -4.66 -14.37 -37.13
C SER A 347 -4.92 -15.35 -36.00
N SER A 348 -3.92 -16.04 -35.52
CA SER A 348 -4.14 -17.00 -34.44
C SER A 348 -4.10 -16.33 -33.07
N SER A 349 -5.15 -16.52 -32.33
CA SER A 349 -5.24 -16.23 -30.92
C SER A 349 -5.37 -17.55 -30.14
N SER A 350 -4.88 -17.58 -28.92
CA SER A 350 -5.14 -18.68 -27.99
C SER A 350 -6.20 -18.24 -27.00
N PHE A 351 -7.27 -18.99 -26.90
CA PHE A 351 -8.37 -18.73 -26.00
C PHE A 351 -8.28 -19.69 -24.82
N ALA A 352 -8.36 -19.16 -23.60
CA ALA A 352 -8.34 -19.98 -22.41
C ALA A 352 -9.50 -19.64 -21.49
N ASN A 353 -10.22 -20.69 -21.10
CA ASN A 353 -11.28 -20.62 -20.11
C ASN A 353 -10.81 -21.34 -18.86
N SER A 354 -11.03 -20.74 -17.70
CA SER A 354 -10.65 -21.35 -16.43
C SER A 354 -11.68 -21.16 -15.33
N TYR A 355 -11.74 -22.14 -14.48
CA TYR A 355 -12.45 -22.15 -13.21
C TYR A 355 -11.46 -22.39 -12.09
N SER A 356 -11.58 -21.68 -11.00
CA SER A 356 -10.78 -21.91 -9.79
C SER A 356 -11.64 -21.71 -8.55
N SER A 357 -11.72 -22.74 -7.73
CA SER A 357 -12.27 -22.68 -6.38
C SER A 357 -11.11 -22.79 -5.40
N SER A 358 -11.01 -21.87 -4.46
CA SER A 358 -9.94 -21.88 -3.47
C SER A 358 -10.46 -21.56 -2.07
N ARG A 359 -9.87 -22.23 -1.09
CA ARG A 359 -10.03 -21.90 0.32
C ARG A 359 -8.66 -21.67 0.94
N SER A 360 -8.54 -20.60 1.69
CA SER A 360 -7.29 -20.27 2.38
C SER A 360 -7.57 -19.81 3.80
N GLY A 361 -6.71 -20.19 4.71
CA GLY A 361 -6.72 -19.70 6.06
C GLY A 361 -5.36 -19.17 6.46
N SER A 362 -5.35 -18.16 7.30
CA SER A 362 -4.12 -17.62 7.85
C SER A 362 -4.30 -17.21 9.30
N THR A 363 -3.33 -17.57 10.13
CA THR A 363 -3.22 -17.10 11.52
C THR A 363 -1.92 -16.32 11.67
N SER A 364 -1.99 -15.15 12.25
CA SER A 364 -0.79 -14.37 12.52
C SER A 364 -0.80 -13.76 13.93
N VAL A 365 0.36 -13.72 14.54
CA VAL A 365 0.62 -13.00 15.80
C VAL A 365 1.71 -11.98 15.53
N MET A 366 1.43 -10.73 15.80
CA MET A 366 2.36 -9.64 15.64
C MET A 366 2.58 -8.93 16.97
N ALA A 367 3.82 -8.87 17.41
CA ALA A 367 4.22 -8.07 18.57
C ALA A 367 5.23 -7.01 18.13
N ARG A 368 5.03 -5.80 18.60
CA ARG A 368 5.96 -4.68 18.37
C ARG A 368 6.14 -3.93 19.67
N PHE A 369 7.33 -3.46 19.89
CA PHE A 369 7.68 -2.59 20.99
C PHE A 369 8.42 -1.38 20.45
N ARG A 370 8.30 -0.22 21.13
CA ARG A 370 9.00 1.02 20.81
C ARG A 370 9.51 1.63 22.10
N LEU A 371 10.77 1.99 22.08
CA LEU A 371 11.41 2.82 23.09
C LEU A 371 11.96 4.05 22.39
N GLU A 372 11.59 5.23 22.84
CA GLU A 372 12.20 6.49 22.48
C GLU A 372 12.76 7.15 23.75
N TRP A 373 14.07 7.38 23.75
CA TRP A 373 14.77 7.93 24.89
C TRP A 373 15.64 9.10 24.48
N GLN A 374 15.49 10.20 25.17
CA GLN A 374 16.29 11.42 25.03
C GLN A 374 17.09 11.62 26.32
N PRO A 375 18.29 10.99 26.44
CA PRO A 375 19.11 11.11 27.67
C PRO A 375 19.50 12.56 27.96
N ASP A 376 19.72 13.35 26.92
CA ASP A 376 19.98 14.77 26.95
C ASP A 376 19.26 15.50 25.82
N SER A 377 19.32 16.84 25.78
CA SER A 377 18.64 17.65 24.74
C SER A 377 19.22 17.50 23.32
N MET A 378 20.38 16.86 23.19
CA MET A 378 21.12 16.72 21.93
C MET A 378 21.04 15.30 21.35
N THR A 379 20.67 14.30 22.15
CA THR A 379 20.69 12.88 21.80
C THR A 379 19.27 12.30 21.74
N ASN A 380 18.98 11.56 20.70
CA ASN A 380 17.73 10.78 20.56
C ASN A 380 18.07 9.33 20.21
N ILE A 381 17.50 8.41 20.93
CA ILE A 381 17.65 6.96 20.77
C ILE A 381 16.26 6.36 20.55
N ASN A 382 16.07 5.71 19.40
CA ASN A 382 14.88 5.00 19.05
C ASN A 382 15.21 3.51 18.87
N PHE A 383 14.54 2.65 19.62
CA PHE A 383 14.67 1.19 19.49
C PHE A 383 13.30 0.54 19.25
N ARG A 384 13.21 -0.27 18.18
CA ARG A 384 11.93 -0.81 17.68
C ARG A 384 12.06 -2.31 17.35
N PRO A 385 11.99 -3.21 18.31
CA PRO A 385 11.93 -4.65 18.06
C PRO A 385 10.54 -5.07 17.58
N ARG A 386 10.49 -6.13 16.77
CA ARG A 386 9.27 -6.71 16.20
C ARG A 386 9.39 -8.23 16.17
N TYR A 387 8.29 -8.89 16.44
CA TYR A 387 8.10 -10.31 16.22
C TYR A 387 6.85 -10.55 15.41
N ASN A 388 6.97 -11.39 14.39
CA ASN A 388 5.82 -11.86 13.61
C ASN A 388 5.87 -13.38 13.56
N TYR A 389 4.76 -14.00 13.90
CA TYR A 389 4.43 -15.38 13.58
C TYR A 389 3.35 -15.36 12.52
N SER A 390 3.46 -16.20 11.51
CA SER A 390 2.41 -16.45 10.55
C SER A 390 2.35 -17.93 10.19
N GLU A 391 1.14 -18.43 10.14
CA GLU A 391 0.79 -19.75 9.66
C GLU A 391 -0.32 -19.59 8.63
N SER A 392 -0.22 -20.28 7.51
CA SER A 392 -1.24 -20.25 6.48
C SER A 392 -1.41 -21.62 5.86
N TYR A 393 -2.62 -21.89 5.43
CA TYR A 393 -2.96 -23.04 4.58
C TYR A 393 -3.83 -22.60 3.42
N ASN A 394 -3.73 -23.34 2.33
CA ASN A 394 -4.57 -23.13 1.17
C ASN A 394 -4.91 -24.46 0.53
N THR A 395 -6.12 -24.56 -0.01
CA THR A 395 -6.54 -25.65 -0.89
C THR A 395 -7.20 -25.04 -2.11
N GLY A 396 -7.06 -25.70 -3.25
CA GLY A 396 -7.63 -25.21 -4.49
C GLY A 396 -7.92 -26.33 -5.46
N HIS A 397 -9.02 -26.16 -6.19
CA HIS A 397 -9.36 -26.92 -7.37
C HIS A 397 -9.44 -25.97 -8.54
N SER A 398 -8.73 -26.27 -9.61
CA SER A 398 -8.77 -25.47 -10.83
C SER A 398 -8.93 -26.35 -12.07
N MET A 399 -9.80 -25.93 -12.95
CA MET A 399 -9.98 -26.51 -14.28
C MET A 399 -9.69 -25.43 -15.31
N SER A 400 -8.98 -25.78 -16.37
CA SER A 400 -8.75 -24.89 -17.49
C SER A 400 -8.76 -25.65 -18.81
N ALA A 401 -9.19 -24.97 -19.86
CA ALA A 401 -9.13 -25.46 -21.22
C ALA A 401 -8.58 -24.36 -22.13
N THR A 402 -7.70 -24.74 -23.03
CA THR A 402 -7.12 -23.85 -24.05
C THR A 402 -7.65 -24.26 -25.40
N PHE A 403 -8.08 -23.28 -26.19
CA PHE A 403 -8.66 -23.46 -27.52
C PHE A 403 -7.86 -22.65 -28.56
N ASN A 404 -7.79 -23.15 -29.79
CA ASN A 404 -7.14 -22.47 -30.91
C ASN A 404 -8.07 -21.46 -31.62
N SER A 405 -9.34 -21.48 -31.32
CA SER A 405 -10.37 -20.58 -31.84
C SER A 405 -11.29 -20.17 -30.71
N ASN A 406 -12.05 -19.09 -30.89
CA ASN A 406 -12.96 -18.62 -29.83
C ASN A 406 -14.11 -19.62 -29.62
N PRO A 407 -14.18 -20.29 -28.46
CA PRO A 407 -15.20 -21.31 -28.24
C PRO A 407 -16.64 -20.74 -28.15
N TYR A 408 -16.79 -19.44 -27.95
CA TYR A 408 -18.07 -18.75 -27.91
C TYR A 408 -18.65 -18.43 -29.31
N ASP A 409 -17.88 -18.66 -30.38
CA ASP A 409 -18.36 -18.49 -31.75
C ASP A 409 -19.23 -19.72 -32.19
N ILE A 410 -19.22 -20.81 -31.42
CA ILE A 410 -20.11 -21.94 -31.61
C ILE A 410 -21.53 -21.53 -31.22
N GLU A 411 -22.50 -21.73 -32.11
CA GLU A 411 -23.90 -21.35 -31.87
C GLU A 411 -24.46 -22.03 -30.59
N GLY A 412 -24.97 -21.25 -29.67
CA GLY A 412 -25.53 -21.71 -28.40
C GLY A 412 -24.52 -22.12 -27.32
N MET A 413 -23.22 -21.96 -27.56
CA MET A 413 -22.18 -22.26 -26.57
C MET A 413 -22.05 -21.12 -25.53
N THR A 414 -22.44 -21.40 -24.30
CA THR A 414 -22.37 -20.45 -23.18
C THR A 414 -21.39 -20.88 -22.09
N THR A 415 -21.10 -22.18 -22.01
CA THR A 415 -20.27 -22.80 -20.97
C THR A 415 -19.23 -23.75 -21.58
N PRO A 416 -18.24 -23.23 -22.35
CA PRO A 416 -17.25 -24.09 -23.02
C PRO A 416 -16.46 -24.97 -22.04
N LEU A 417 -16.11 -24.43 -20.87
CA LEU A 417 -15.34 -25.16 -19.86
C LEU A 417 -16.14 -26.36 -19.32
N ASP A 418 -17.38 -26.13 -18.91
CA ASP A 418 -18.23 -27.20 -18.39
C ASP A 418 -18.51 -28.27 -19.46
N SER A 419 -18.68 -27.83 -20.73
CA SER A 419 -18.93 -28.71 -21.88
C SER A 419 -17.74 -29.61 -22.21
N ILE A 420 -16.51 -29.10 -22.11
CA ILE A 420 -15.30 -29.88 -22.44
C ILE A 420 -14.93 -30.87 -21.34
N PHE A 421 -15.28 -30.58 -20.08
CA PHE A 421 -15.08 -31.50 -18.96
C PHE A 421 -16.28 -32.44 -18.71
N ALA A 422 -17.34 -32.34 -19.52
CA ALA A 422 -18.47 -33.21 -19.41
C ALA A 422 -18.12 -34.62 -19.89
N GLU A 423 -18.83 -35.62 -19.38
CA GLU A 423 -18.69 -37.00 -19.81
C GLU A 423 -19.03 -37.13 -21.32
N ASN A 424 -18.18 -37.84 -22.06
CA ASN A 424 -18.29 -38.03 -23.53
C ASN A 424 -18.29 -36.68 -24.31
N ALA A 425 -17.47 -35.71 -23.87
CA ALA A 425 -17.38 -34.36 -24.48
C ALA A 425 -17.10 -34.40 -26.00
N ALA A 426 -16.25 -35.32 -26.44
CA ALA A 426 -15.90 -35.47 -27.85
C ALA A 426 -17.11 -35.83 -28.73
N GLN A 427 -18.04 -36.64 -28.20
CA GLN A 427 -19.26 -37.04 -28.91
C GLN A 427 -20.37 -36.00 -28.80
N ARG A 428 -20.49 -35.35 -27.64
CA ARG A 428 -21.54 -34.35 -27.38
C ARG A 428 -21.27 -33.02 -28.05
N ASN A 429 -20.00 -32.62 -28.10
CA ASN A 429 -19.54 -31.31 -28.60
C ASN A 429 -18.33 -31.50 -29.51
N PRO A 430 -18.45 -32.18 -30.68
CA PRO A 430 -17.32 -32.51 -31.52
C PRO A 430 -16.58 -31.26 -32.07
N GLU A 431 -17.32 -30.20 -32.34
CA GLU A 431 -16.77 -28.94 -32.81
C GLU A 431 -15.89 -28.25 -31.71
N LEU A 432 -16.42 -28.17 -30.50
CA LEU A 432 -15.66 -27.63 -29.35
C LEU A 432 -14.43 -28.50 -29.05
N TYR A 433 -14.58 -29.83 -29.14
CA TYR A 433 -13.49 -30.75 -28.88
C TYR A 433 -12.38 -30.60 -29.93
N ALA A 434 -12.73 -30.36 -31.20
CA ALA A 434 -11.78 -30.13 -32.27
C ALA A 434 -10.98 -28.80 -32.08
N MET A 435 -11.56 -27.81 -31.46
CA MET A 435 -10.89 -26.54 -31.12
C MET A 435 -9.96 -26.65 -29.90
N MET A 436 -10.15 -27.70 -29.08
CA MET A 436 -9.38 -27.86 -27.84
C MET A 436 -7.91 -28.18 -28.14
N VAL A 437 -7.00 -27.46 -27.52
CA VAL A 437 -5.55 -27.69 -27.55
C VAL A 437 -5.12 -28.54 -26.37
N ASN A 438 -5.53 -28.15 -25.16
CA ASN A 438 -5.32 -28.90 -23.95
C ASN A 438 -6.36 -28.59 -22.88
N THR A 439 -6.48 -29.50 -21.93
CA THR A 439 -7.21 -29.28 -20.66
C THR A 439 -6.26 -29.55 -19.50
N ASN A 440 -6.50 -28.89 -18.37
CA ASN A 440 -5.83 -29.17 -17.11
C ASN A 440 -6.83 -29.16 -15.95
N ASN A 441 -6.91 -30.27 -15.25
CA ASN A 441 -7.66 -30.40 -14.01
C ASN A 441 -6.66 -30.58 -12.87
N ARG A 442 -6.63 -29.60 -11.93
CA ARG A 442 -5.60 -29.54 -10.89
C ARG A 442 -6.22 -29.36 -9.52
N TRP A 443 -5.79 -30.19 -8.61
CA TRP A 443 -5.99 -30.05 -7.16
C TRP A 443 -4.67 -29.64 -6.50
N SER A 444 -4.75 -28.72 -5.55
CA SER A 444 -3.56 -28.24 -4.83
C SER A 444 -3.89 -28.01 -3.36
N MET A 445 -2.87 -28.24 -2.54
CA MET A 445 -2.89 -27.96 -1.11
C MET A 445 -1.53 -27.42 -0.69
N GLY A 446 -1.53 -26.48 0.24
CA GLY A 446 -0.27 -25.97 0.79
C GLY A 446 -0.45 -25.50 2.22
N ASP A 447 0.63 -25.60 2.99
CA ASP A 447 0.75 -25.00 4.30
C ASP A 447 2.09 -24.27 4.42
N SER A 448 2.13 -23.24 5.21
CA SER A 448 3.38 -22.57 5.54
C SER A 448 3.38 -22.03 6.96
N LYS A 449 4.55 -22.06 7.60
CA LYS A 449 4.81 -21.46 8.91
C LYS A 449 6.03 -20.56 8.84
N SER A 450 5.95 -19.41 9.48
CA SER A 450 7.05 -18.46 9.49
C SER A 450 7.18 -17.76 10.84
N HIS A 451 8.40 -17.70 11.34
CA HIS A 451 8.78 -16.90 12.51
C HIS A 451 9.76 -15.83 12.07
N SER A 452 9.46 -14.58 12.35
CA SER A 452 10.33 -13.46 11.99
C SER A 452 10.56 -12.56 13.20
N VAL A 453 11.82 -12.32 13.52
CA VAL A 453 12.26 -11.34 14.52
C VAL A 453 13.07 -10.27 13.83
N SER A 454 12.81 -9.01 14.12
CA SER A 454 13.60 -7.89 13.61
C SER A 454 13.71 -6.77 14.63
N ALA A 455 14.77 -6.00 14.54
CA ALA A 455 14.98 -4.81 15.37
C ALA A 455 15.60 -3.67 14.55
N ASP A 456 15.22 -2.45 14.89
CA ASP A 456 15.77 -1.22 14.33
C ASP A 456 16.19 -0.31 15.49
N LEU A 457 17.47 0.09 15.51
CA LEU A 457 18.04 1.04 16.45
C LEU A 457 18.48 2.27 15.66
N ASN A 458 17.98 3.43 16.02
CA ASN A 458 18.39 4.71 15.45
C ASN A 458 18.87 5.65 16.56
N LEU A 459 20.10 6.11 16.45
CA LEU A 459 20.72 7.07 17.35
C LEU A 459 21.07 8.31 16.55
N VAL A 460 20.62 9.47 16.98
CA VAL A 460 20.96 10.76 16.43
C VAL A 460 21.52 11.65 17.52
N ARG A 461 22.72 12.18 17.31
CA ARG A 461 23.36 13.14 18.23
C ARG A 461 23.67 14.43 17.50
N ARG A 462 23.13 15.52 17.99
CA ARG A 462 23.53 16.87 17.57
C ARG A 462 24.86 17.20 18.24
N LEU A 463 25.81 17.69 17.44
CA LEU A 463 27.13 18.10 17.94
C LEU A 463 27.19 19.60 18.19
N SER A 464 26.28 20.38 17.57
CA SER A 464 26.19 21.82 17.74
C SER A 464 24.78 22.35 17.45
N SER A 465 24.50 23.58 17.83
CA SER A 465 23.22 24.26 17.55
C SER A 465 23.01 24.61 16.08
N ASN A 466 24.10 24.73 15.29
CA ASN A 466 24.04 25.08 13.86
C ASN A 466 23.66 23.92 12.92
N GLY A 467 23.30 22.73 13.47
CA GLY A 467 22.85 21.59 12.71
C GLY A 467 23.90 20.50 12.46
N ARG A 468 25.15 20.66 12.90
CA ARG A 468 26.16 19.59 12.85
C ARG A 468 25.66 18.38 13.65
N ASN A 469 25.65 17.20 13.02
CA ASN A 469 25.14 15.99 13.69
C ASN A 469 25.80 14.71 13.16
N VAL A 470 25.73 13.69 14.01
CA VAL A 470 26.08 12.30 13.68
C VAL A 470 24.85 11.46 13.87
N SER A 471 24.61 10.53 12.94
CA SER A 471 23.55 9.53 13.04
C SER A 471 24.14 8.14 12.90
N PHE A 472 23.66 7.23 13.73
CA PHE A 472 23.96 5.81 13.64
C PHE A 472 22.65 5.04 13.58
N ARG A 473 22.52 4.13 12.59
CA ARG A 473 21.39 3.23 12.51
C ARG A 473 21.88 1.82 12.34
N ALA A 474 21.36 0.93 13.18
CA ALA A 474 21.54 -0.50 13.08
C ALA A 474 20.17 -1.16 12.90
N SER A 475 20.04 -2.03 11.93
CA SER A 475 18.84 -2.83 11.73
C SER A 475 19.23 -4.27 11.47
N GLY A 476 18.40 -5.21 11.95
CA GLY A 476 18.62 -6.63 11.71
C GLY A 476 17.31 -7.40 11.74
N GLY A 477 17.30 -8.52 11.03
CA GLY A 477 16.16 -9.41 10.99
C GLY A 477 16.58 -10.86 10.77
N TYR A 478 15.81 -11.75 11.33
CA TYR A 478 15.93 -13.20 11.16
C TYR A 478 14.55 -13.79 10.89
N THR A 479 14.45 -14.64 9.87
CA THR A 479 13.21 -15.35 9.53
C THR A 479 13.54 -16.82 9.31
N LYS A 480 12.79 -17.70 9.99
CA LYS A 480 12.72 -19.12 9.70
C LYS A 480 11.34 -19.41 9.13
N SER A 481 11.29 -20.12 8.01
CA SER A 481 10.05 -20.52 7.36
C SER A 481 10.09 -21.99 6.95
N GLU A 482 8.93 -22.60 6.94
CA GLU A 482 8.70 -23.94 6.40
C GLU A 482 7.45 -23.86 5.53
N SER A 483 7.51 -24.41 4.32
CA SER A 483 6.38 -24.45 3.41
C SER A 483 6.30 -25.82 2.77
N ASN A 484 5.10 -26.38 2.77
CA ASN A 484 4.78 -27.63 2.12
C ASN A 484 3.74 -27.35 1.04
N SER A 485 3.86 -28.03 -0.10
CA SER A 485 2.86 -27.96 -1.15
C SER A 485 2.65 -29.33 -1.76
N TYR A 486 1.41 -29.63 -2.02
CA TYR A 486 0.95 -30.85 -2.66
C TYR A 486 0.08 -30.50 -3.85
N SER A 487 0.25 -31.17 -4.98
CA SER A 487 -0.61 -30.96 -6.15
C SER A 487 -0.76 -32.25 -6.97
N ILE A 488 -1.99 -32.46 -7.42
CA ILE A 488 -2.34 -33.44 -8.46
C ILE A 488 -2.82 -32.63 -9.67
N SER A 489 -2.33 -32.98 -10.85
CA SER A 489 -2.69 -32.32 -12.10
C SER A 489 -2.82 -33.36 -13.21
N SER A 490 -3.98 -33.38 -13.86
CA SER A 490 -4.25 -34.19 -15.05
C SER A 490 -4.35 -33.27 -16.27
N ILE A 491 -3.42 -33.43 -17.21
CA ILE A 491 -3.36 -32.63 -18.43
C ILE A 491 -3.66 -33.56 -19.61
N ALA A 492 -4.68 -33.22 -20.36
CA ALA A 492 -5.01 -33.92 -21.61
C ALA A 492 -4.72 -33.00 -22.81
N TYR A 493 -4.12 -33.59 -23.86
CA TYR A 493 -3.83 -32.91 -25.11
C TYR A 493 -4.69 -33.47 -26.24
N ASN A 494 -5.18 -32.60 -27.11
CA ASN A 494 -5.94 -33.00 -28.30
C ASN A 494 -5.04 -33.03 -29.54
N LYS A 495 -3.88 -33.65 -29.38
CA LYS A 495 -2.90 -33.81 -30.49
C LYS A 495 -2.52 -35.25 -30.60
N GLU A 496 -2.65 -35.80 -31.83
CA GLU A 496 -2.21 -37.16 -32.14
C GLU A 496 -0.70 -37.34 -31.84
N GLY A 497 -0.35 -38.38 -31.09
CA GLY A 497 1.03 -38.65 -30.68
C GLY A 497 1.52 -37.86 -29.46
N GLN A 498 0.72 -36.98 -28.85
CA GLN A 498 1.03 -36.34 -27.57
C GLN A 498 0.37 -37.10 -26.42
N GLU A 499 1.19 -37.63 -25.55
CA GLU A 499 0.70 -38.34 -24.36
C GLU A 499 0.12 -37.39 -23.32
N ASN A 500 -0.98 -37.79 -22.67
CA ASN A 500 -1.53 -37.09 -21.53
C ASN A 500 -0.54 -37.13 -20.36
N SER A 501 -0.54 -36.10 -19.54
CA SER A 501 0.35 -35.97 -18.40
C SER A 501 -0.43 -36.03 -17.08
N PHE A 502 -0.02 -36.93 -16.20
CA PHE A 502 -0.53 -37.00 -14.85
C PHE A 502 0.60 -36.74 -13.84
N LEU A 503 0.41 -35.73 -13.02
CA LEU A 503 1.40 -35.27 -12.04
C LEU A 503 0.82 -35.38 -10.63
N ASN A 504 1.51 -36.12 -9.76
CA ASN A 504 1.18 -36.21 -8.33
C ASN A 504 2.45 -35.85 -7.55
N GLN A 505 2.48 -34.63 -7.00
CA GLN A 505 3.71 -34.01 -6.55
C GLN A 505 3.57 -33.45 -5.14
N PHE A 506 4.59 -33.71 -4.32
CA PHE A 506 4.76 -33.07 -3.03
C PHE A 506 6.07 -32.30 -2.99
N SER A 507 6.09 -31.15 -2.32
CA SER A 507 7.31 -30.37 -2.13
C SER A 507 7.40 -29.83 -0.71
N THR A 508 8.59 -29.85 -0.13
CA THR A 508 8.89 -29.14 1.12
C THR A 508 9.95 -28.08 0.86
N THR A 509 9.81 -26.93 1.49
CA THR A 509 10.74 -25.82 1.31
C THR A 509 11.05 -25.17 2.67
N PRO A 510 11.98 -25.73 3.46
CA PRO A 510 12.51 -25.01 4.61
C PRO A 510 13.38 -23.85 4.17
N GLY A 511 13.17 -22.70 4.80
CA GLY A 511 13.85 -21.45 4.50
C GLY A 511 14.46 -20.82 5.76
N ARG A 512 15.61 -20.19 5.60
CA ARG A 512 16.27 -19.40 6.63
C ARG A 512 16.85 -18.13 6.03
N ASN A 513 16.39 -17.00 6.54
CA ASN A 513 16.81 -15.69 6.06
C ASN A 513 17.29 -14.86 7.23
N TYR A 514 18.40 -14.16 7.08
CA TYR A 514 18.79 -13.10 8.00
C TYR A 514 19.49 -11.96 7.26
N ASN A 515 19.29 -10.78 7.80
CA ASN A 515 19.88 -9.57 7.25
C ASN A 515 20.28 -8.63 8.38
N TYR A 516 21.31 -7.85 8.14
CA TYR A 516 21.64 -6.71 8.99
C TYR A 516 22.21 -5.55 8.17
N SER A 517 22.03 -4.37 8.69
CA SER A 517 22.51 -3.14 8.06
C SER A 517 22.99 -2.16 9.14
N LEU A 518 24.17 -1.61 8.95
CA LEU A 518 24.79 -0.61 9.80
C LEU A 518 25.00 0.64 8.95
N ARG A 519 24.48 1.79 9.40
CA ARG A 519 24.61 3.06 8.72
C ARG A 519 25.22 4.11 9.66
N LEU A 520 26.21 4.80 9.19
CA LEU A 520 26.80 5.96 9.85
C LEU A 520 26.61 7.17 8.93
N GLY A 521 26.11 8.27 9.47
CA GLY A 521 25.91 9.52 8.74
C GLY A 521 26.50 10.69 9.51
N TYR A 522 27.11 11.61 8.77
CA TYR A 522 27.63 12.89 9.28
C TYR A 522 27.12 14.04 8.42
N VAL A 523 26.67 15.10 9.05
CA VAL A 523 26.22 16.31 8.41
C VAL A 523 26.99 17.50 8.94
N GLU A 524 27.61 18.25 8.03
CA GLU A 524 28.37 19.46 8.29
C GLU A 524 27.68 20.69 7.71
N PRO A 525 27.43 21.76 8.52
CA PRO A 525 27.02 23.04 7.98
C PRO A 525 28.16 23.69 7.21
N LEU A 526 27.96 23.93 5.90
CA LEU A 526 28.96 24.54 5.00
C LEU A 526 28.82 26.06 4.92
N GLY A 527 27.77 26.65 5.51
CA GLY A 527 27.44 28.06 5.51
C GLY A 527 25.97 28.28 5.83
N LYS A 528 25.47 29.49 5.58
CA LYS A 528 24.07 29.82 5.84
C LYS A 528 23.18 28.98 4.90
N ASN A 529 22.36 28.11 5.51
CA ASN A 529 21.41 27.24 4.83
C ASN A 529 22.00 26.09 3.97
N TRP A 530 23.33 25.96 3.87
CA TRP A 530 23.99 24.87 3.14
C TRP A 530 24.54 23.82 4.09
N PHE A 531 24.35 22.55 3.75
CA PHE A 531 24.85 21.41 4.52
C PHE A 531 25.46 20.38 3.58
N GLY A 532 26.62 19.87 3.94
CA GLY A 532 27.25 18.71 3.32
C GLY A 532 26.86 17.44 4.09
N GLU A 533 26.61 16.37 3.39
CA GLU A 533 26.30 15.07 3.97
C GLU A 533 27.24 14.01 3.46
N VAL A 534 27.79 13.23 4.38
CA VAL A 534 28.53 11.99 4.08
C VAL A 534 27.84 10.87 4.85
N ARG A 535 27.51 9.80 4.14
CA ARG A 535 26.84 8.64 4.73
C ARG A 535 27.49 7.37 4.22
N TYR A 536 27.72 6.42 5.12
CA TYR A 536 28.17 5.10 4.77
C TYR A 536 27.26 4.05 5.37
N GLN A 537 26.89 3.08 4.56
CA GLN A 537 26.06 1.96 4.97
C GLN A 537 26.68 0.66 4.50
N TYR A 538 26.80 -0.27 5.44
CA TYR A 538 27.07 -1.67 5.16
C TYR A 538 25.79 -2.48 5.31
N SER A 539 25.48 -3.34 4.35
CA SER A 539 24.31 -4.22 4.39
C SER A 539 24.72 -5.64 4.00
N TYR A 540 24.24 -6.60 4.77
CA TYR A 540 24.43 -8.02 4.49
C TYR A 540 23.06 -8.72 4.50
N LYS A 541 22.86 -9.65 3.54
CA LYS A 541 21.68 -10.53 3.47
C LYS A 541 22.14 -11.94 3.21
N TYR A 542 21.52 -12.86 3.92
CA TYR A 542 21.66 -14.30 3.73
C TYR A 542 20.28 -14.90 3.53
N ASN A 543 20.08 -15.63 2.45
CA ASN A 543 18.88 -16.40 2.19
C ASN A 543 19.28 -17.85 1.90
N LYS A 544 18.61 -18.77 2.56
CA LYS A 544 18.73 -20.19 2.28
C LYS A 544 17.33 -20.75 2.01
N SER A 545 17.21 -21.49 0.91
CA SER A 545 15.98 -22.15 0.50
C SER A 545 16.33 -23.53 -0.04
N ASP A 546 15.84 -24.55 0.64
CA ASP A 546 16.11 -25.96 0.32
C ASP A 546 14.79 -26.61 -0.11
N ARG A 547 14.41 -26.47 -1.40
CA ARG A 547 13.21 -27.14 -1.93
C ARG A 547 13.53 -28.59 -2.28
N SER A 548 12.90 -29.51 -1.61
CA SER A 548 12.86 -30.92 -1.98
C SER A 548 11.50 -31.24 -2.61
N ARG A 549 11.51 -31.84 -3.79
CA ARG A 549 10.33 -32.28 -4.52
C ARG A 549 10.27 -33.78 -4.59
N TYR A 550 9.08 -34.34 -4.56
CA TYR A 550 8.79 -35.76 -4.56
C TYR A 550 7.74 -36.04 -5.62
N ASN A 551 7.98 -37.04 -6.47
CA ASN A 551 7.05 -37.54 -7.45
C ASN A 551 6.30 -38.74 -6.86
N LEU A 552 5.10 -38.52 -6.39
CA LEU A 552 4.32 -39.54 -5.69
C LEU A 552 3.75 -40.61 -6.64
N ASN A 553 3.77 -40.40 -7.97
CA ASN A 553 3.41 -41.46 -8.93
C ASN A 553 4.30 -42.70 -8.79
N GLU A 554 5.59 -42.51 -8.45
CA GLU A 554 6.55 -43.61 -8.30
C GLU A 554 6.25 -44.49 -7.09
N LEU A 555 5.44 -44.07 -6.14
CA LEU A 555 5.01 -44.89 -5.00
C LEU A 555 4.06 -46.02 -5.44
N ALA A 556 3.33 -45.85 -6.50
CA ALA A 556 2.47 -46.90 -7.06
C ALA A 556 3.28 -48.11 -7.51
N ASP A 557 4.50 -47.87 -8.03
CA ASP A 557 5.38 -48.93 -8.48
C ASP A 557 6.03 -49.70 -7.30
N LEU A 558 6.21 -49.02 -6.16
CA LEU A 558 6.80 -49.58 -4.95
C LEU A 558 5.83 -50.42 -4.09
N TYR A 559 4.56 -49.97 -4.01
CA TYR A 559 3.57 -50.60 -3.11
C TYR A 559 2.48 -51.41 -3.87
N GLY A 560 2.60 -51.56 -5.18
CA GLY A 560 1.59 -52.18 -6.04
C GLY A 560 0.45 -51.23 -6.36
N LYS A 561 -0.08 -51.35 -7.59
CA LYS A 561 -1.09 -50.44 -8.15
C LYS A 561 -2.39 -50.36 -7.37
N ALA A 562 -2.70 -51.36 -6.55
CA ALA A 562 -3.95 -51.51 -5.84
C ALA A 562 -4.32 -50.41 -4.83
N GLY A 563 -3.35 -49.59 -4.40
CA GLY A 563 -3.60 -48.53 -3.42
C GLY A 563 -3.71 -47.11 -4.00
N TYR A 564 -3.34 -46.91 -5.28
CA TYR A 564 -3.26 -45.58 -5.91
C TYR A 564 -4.18 -45.43 -7.14
N GLU A 565 -4.79 -46.49 -7.63
CA GLU A 565 -5.72 -46.42 -8.77
C GLU A 565 -7.01 -45.67 -8.50
N ALA A 566 -7.22 -45.23 -7.27
CA ALA A 566 -8.48 -44.62 -6.87
C ALA A 566 -8.26 -43.32 -6.05
N ILE A 567 -7.36 -42.45 -6.45
CA ILE A 567 -7.45 -41.08 -6.00
C ILE A 567 -8.65 -40.46 -6.68
N THR A 568 -9.76 -40.50 -6.00
CA THR A 568 -11.00 -39.88 -6.47
C THR A 568 -11.03 -38.43 -6.06
N GLU A 569 -11.88 -37.67 -6.73
CA GLU A 569 -12.17 -36.28 -6.34
C GLU A 569 -12.61 -36.17 -4.87
N ASP A 570 -13.24 -37.24 -4.34
CA ASP A 570 -13.71 -37.32 -2.95
C ASP A 570 -12.55 -37.50 -1.94
N ASP A 571 -11.47 -38.17 -2.30
CA ASP A 571 -10.26 -38.31 -1.48
C ASP A 571 -9.53 -36.96 -1.30
N LEU A 572 -9.75 -36.04 -2.24
CA LEU A 572 -9.19 -34.67 -2.21
C LEU A 572 -10.16 -33.65 -1.62
N LYS A 573 -11.44 -34.02 -1.44
CA LYS A 573 -12.45 -33.18 -0.78
C LYS A 573 -12.25 -33.26 0.72
N TYR A 574 -11.72 -32.18 1.28
CA TYR A 574 -11.75 -31.99 2.72
C TYR A 574 -13.17 -31.65 3.16
N SER A 575 -13.68 -32.41 4.15
CA SER A 575 -14.91 -31.99 4.81
C SER A 575 -14.69 -30.64 5.50
N ASP A 576 -15.67 -29.74 5.42
CA ASP A 576 -15.63 -28.40 6.02
C ASP A 576 -15.32 -28.41 7.54
N ALA A 577 -15.53 -29.55 8.20
CA ALA A 577 -15.27 -29.71 9.63
C ALA A 577 -13.78 -29.84 10.01
N THR A 578 -12.91 -30.07 9.03
CA THR A 578 -11.47 -30.36 9.26
C THR A 578 -10.54 -29.21 8.93
N TYR A 579 -11.07 -28.08 8.47
CA TYR A 579 -10.28 -26.87 8.20
C TYR A 579 -9.90 -26.16 9.50
N GLY A 580 -8.72 -26.38 9.99
CA GLY A 580 -8.26 -25.69 11.19
C GLY A 580 -6.92 -26.12 11.73
N SER A 581 -6.36 -27.25 11.30
CA SER A 581 -5.01 -27.64 11.69
C SER A 581 -4.09 -27.81 10.48
N SER A 582 -2.96 -27.12 10.51
CA SER A 582 -1.86 -27.26 9.56
C SER A 582 -1.24 -28.66 9.47
N SER A 583 -1.74 -29.58 10.28
CA SER A 583 -1.24 -30.96 10.37
C SER A 583 -2.03 -31.97 9.52
N GLN A 584 -3.12 -31.54 8.86
CA GLN A 584 -3.89 -32.45 8.00
C GLN A 584 -3.31 -32.53 6.60
N ARG A 585 -2.42 -33.50 6.45
CA ARG A 585 -2.02 -34.02 5.15
C ARG A 585 -3.24 -34.66 4.46
N PRO A 586 -3.35 -34.64 3.12
CA PRO A 586 -4.34 -35.45 2.41
C PRO A 586 -4.29 -36.89 2.93
N ALA A 587 -5.43 -37.56 2.98
CA ALA A 587 -5.49 -38.95 3.43
C ALA A 587 -4.46 -39.84 2.72
N ILE A 588 -4.17 -39.53 1.46
CA ILE A 588 -3.13 -40.16 0.64
C ILE A 588 -1.73 -39.87 1.17
N LEU A 589 -1.44 -38.64 1.63
CA LEU A 589 -0.17 -38.32 2.28
C LEU A 589 -0.13 -38.80 3.73
N GLY A 590 -1.26 -39.06 4.36
CA GLY A 590 -1.35 -39.69 5.68
C GLY A 590 -1.05 -41.18 5.63
N THR A 591 -1.33 -41.84 4.51
CA THR A 591 -0.95 -43.26 4.25
C THR A 591 0.45 -43.41 3.67
N VAL A 592 1.00 -42.37 3.02
CA VAL A 592 2.42 -42.30 2.68
C VAL A 592 3.18 -42.20 4.02
N PRO A 593 3.99 -43.16 4.33
CA PRO A 593 4.68 -43.18 5.61
C PRO A 593 5.36 -41.86 5.86
N THR A 594 5.23 -41.37 7.05
CA THR A 594 6.05 -40.30 7.64
C THR A 594 7.54 -40.62 7.62
N LEU A 595 7.88 -41.81 7.11
CA LEU A 595 9.22 -42.29 6.95
C LEU A 595 9.93 -41.49 5.86
N ASN A 596 10.86 -40.64 6.28
CA ASN A 596 11.76 -39.91 5.39
C ASN A 596 12.46 -40.83 4.37
N GLU A 597 12.63 -42.12 4.72
CA GLU A 597 13.21 -43.14 3.87
C GLU A 597 12.40 -43.38 2.61
N VAL A 598 11.08 -43.56 2.71
CA VAL A 598 10.21 -43.78 1.54
C VAL A 598 10.12 -42.55 0.64
N LEU A 599 10.03 -41.35 1.25
CA LEU A 599 10.05 -40.11 0.48
C LEU A 599 11.40 -39.94 -0.25
N ASN A 600 12.51 -40.43 0.27
CA ASN A 600 13.80 -40.31 -0.40
C ASN A 600 13.84 -41.15 -1.70
N TYR A 601 13.15 -42.28 -1.79
CA TYR A 601 13.07 -43.10 -3.02
C TYR A 601 12.35 -42.37 -4.17
N VAL A 602 11.28 -41.61 -3.86
CA VAL A 602 10.46 -40.87 -4.86
C VAL A 602 10.89 -39.43 -4.97
N ARG A 603 12.08 -39.12 -4.50
CA ARG A 603 12.59 -37.76 -4.58
C ARG A 603 12.91 -37.37 -6.03
N ASP A 604 12.25 -36.37 -6.51
CA ASP A 604 12.51 -35.79 -7.82
C ASP A 604 13.77 -34.94 -7.78
N LEU A 605 14.90 -35.56 -8.11
CA LEU A 605 16.20 -34.88 -8.13
C LEU A 605 16.27 -33.82 -9.22
N ASN A 606 15.52 -33.97 -10.31
CA ASN A 606 15.48 -33.03 -11.42
C ASN A 606 14.78 -31.72 -11.02
N ASN A 607 13.87 -31.75 -10.10
CA ASN A 607 13.08 -30.59 -9.67
C ASN A 607 13.33 -30.20 -8.20
N SER A 608 14.20 -30.89 -7.47
CA SER A 608 14.70 -30.45 -6.18
C SER A 608 15.80 -29.41 -6.37
N GLN A 609 15.78 -28.35 -5.57
CA GLN A 609 16.76 -27.26 -5.69
C GLN A 609 17.14 -26.71 -4.32
N TYR A 610 18.43 -26.54 -4.12
CA TYR A 610 19.05 -26.03 -2.90
C TYR A 610 19.80 -24.77 -3.24
N ALA A 611 19.41 -23.67 -2.61
CA ALA A 611 20.00 -22.37 -2.90
C ALA A 611 20.44 -21.66 -1.62
N THR A 612 21.68 -21.20 -1.61
CA THR A 612 22.18 -20.28 -0.60
C THR A 612 22.63 -19.00 -1.27
N TYR A 613 22.04 -17.89 -0.87
CA TYR A 613 22.31 -16.57 -1.41
C TYR A 613 22.92 -15.69 -0.33
N LYS A 614 24.08 -15.11 -0.63
CA LYS A 614 24.79 -14.14 0.21
C LYS A 614 24.94 -12.84 -0.58
N TYR A 615 24.51 -11.76 0.00
CA TYR A 615 24.57 -10.43 -0.62
C TYR A 615 25.21 -9.44 0.35
N THR A 616 26.24 -8.76 -0.11
CA THR A 616 26.93 -7.70 0.60
C THR A 616 26.85 -6.42 -0.23
N ASN A 617 26.46 -5.34 0.40
CA ASN A 617 26.41 -4.02 -0.25
C ASN A 617 27.02 -2.96 0.67
N HIS A 618 27.90 -2.16 0.09
CA HIS A 618 28.46 -0.96 0.69
C HIS A 618 27.85 0.24 -0.04
N THR A 619 27.15 1.12 0.65
CA THR A 619 26.65 2.36 0.08
C THR A 619 27.38 3.54 0.67
N ALA A 620 28.14 4.26 -0.15
CA ALA A 620 28.71 5.55 0.22
C ALA A 620 27.89 6.66 -0.45
N THR A 621 27.29 7.57 0.35
CA THR A 621 26.52 8.70 -0.14
C THR A 621 27.31 9.98 0.08
N LEU A 622 27.44 10.79 -0.96
CA LEU A 622 27.87 12.17 -0.89
C LEU A 622 26.70 13.07 -1.31
N GLY A 623 26.38 14.04 -0.49
CA GLY A 623 25.23 14.90 -0.74
C GLY A 623 25.45 16.33 -0.27
N VAL A 624 24.70 17.24 -0.89
CA VAL A 624 24.57 18.63 -0.47
C VAL A 624 23.10 18.97 -0.30
N ARG A 625 22.80 19.78 0.70
CA ARG A 625 21.46 20.26 1.00
C ARG A 625 21.47 21.77 1.14
N TYR A 626 20.47 22.40 0.56
CA TYR A 626 20.15 23.79 0.80
C TYR A 626 18.76 23.88 1.43
N ASN A 627 18.65 24.56 2.55
CA ASN A 627 17.41 24.67 3.29
C ASN A 627 17.16 26.11 3.73
N SER A 628 16.29 26.80 3.02
CA SER A 628 15.75 28.11 3.42
C SER A 628 14.26 27.98 3.70
N GLY A 629 13.60 29.05 4.19
CA GLY A 629 12.16 29.00 4.48
C GLY A 629 11.30 28.57 3.29
N ALA A 630 11.63 29.03 2.07
CA ALA A 630 10.87 28.76 0.85
C ALA A 630 11.48 27.64 -0.01
N ILE A 631 12.80 27.49 -0.03
CA ILE A 631 13.51 26.60 -0.93
C ILE A 631 14.16 25.46 -0.14
N ARG A 632 13.95 24.24 -0.60
CA ARG A 632 14.70 23.06 -0.16
C ARG A 632 15.25 22.35 -1.40
N PHE A 633 16.54 22.18 -1.41
CA PHE A 633 17.26 21.50 -2.49
C PHE A 633 18.16 20.44 -1.88
N ASN A 634 18.04 19.21 -2.34
CA ASN A 634 18.90 18.10 -1.96
C ASN A 634 19.44 17.47 -3.25
N ALA A 635 20.73 17.34 -3.36
CA ALA A 635 21.39 16.60 -4.41
C ALA A 635 22.38 15.62 -3.80
N GLY A 636 22.42 14.42 -4.28
CA GLY A 636 23.34 13.40 -3.77
C GLY A 636 23.60 12.32 -4.79
N VAL A 637 24.70 11.63 -4.57
CA VAL A 637 25.12 10.48 -5.36
C VAL A 637 25.42 9.34 -4.40
N ASP A 638 24.83 8.18 -4.66
CA ASP A 638 25.12 6.94 -3.95
C ASP A 638 26.06 6.07 -4.79
N PHE A 639 27.18 5.68 -4.21
CA PHE A 639 28.13 4.73 -4.77
C PHE A 639 27.88 3.38 -4.10
N ASN A 640 27.49 2.38 -4.89
CA ASN A 640 27.01 1.09 -4.40
C ASN A 640 27.82 -0.06 -4.98
N PRO A 641 29.00 -0.41 -4.44
CA PRO A 641 29.64 -1.68 -4.74
C PRO A 641 28.86 -2.82 -4.07
N GLU A 642 28.41 -3.75 -4.89
CA GLU A 642 27.60 -4.91 -4.51
C GLU A 642 28.38 -6.19 -4.82
N HIS A 643 28.40 -7.09 -3.88
CA HIS A 643 28.94 -8.44 -4.03
C HIS A 643 27.85 -9.46 -3.72
N THR A 644 27.56 -10.30 -4.68
CA THR A 644 26.60 -11.38 -4.57
C THR A 644 27.27 -12.71 -4.82
N ASN A 645 27.02 -13.67 -3.95
CA ASN A 645 27.44 -15.06 -4.09
C ASN A 645 26.21 -15.95 -3.91
N MET A 646 25.96 -16.82 -4.88
CA MET A 646 24.89 -17.81 -4.81
C MET A 646 25.48 -19.21 -5.06
N ALA A 647 25.40 -20.05 -4.07
CA ALA A 647 25.59 -21.49 -4.26
C ALA A 647 24.23 -22.10 -4.62
N TYR A 648 24.18 -22.79 -5.74
CA TYR A 648 22.96 -23.40 -6.26
C TYR A 648 23.25 -24.85 -6.64
N ASN A 649 22.46 -25.75 -6.10
CA ASN A 649 22.53 -27.17 -6.38
C ASN A 649 21.16 -27.69 -6.83
N ARG A 650 21.12 -28.30 -7.97
CA ARG A 650 20.03 -29.10 -8.51
C ARG A 650 20.61 -30.48 -8.84
N PRO A 651 20.41 -31.49 -7.97
CA PRO A 651 21.28 -32.68 -7.86
C PRO A 651 21.58 -33.42 -9.15
N SER A 652 20.64 -33.47 -10.09
CA SER A 652 20.84 -34.16 -11.38
C SER A 652 21.27 -33.26 -12.54
N GLN A 653 21.31 -31.95 -12.35
CA GLN A 653 21.54 -31.01 -13.45
C GLN A 653 22.71 -30.05 -13.22
N VAL A 654 22.76 -29.39 -12.07
CA VAL A 654 23.69 -28.28 -11.82
C VAL A 654 24.12 -28.25 -10.36
N ASP A 655 25.43 -28.22 -10.13
CA ASP A 655 26.04 -27.83 -8.87
C ASP A 655 27.02 -26.69 -9.16
N THR A 656 26.68 -25.46 -8.75
CA THR A 656 27.44 -24.28 -9.16
C THR A 656 27.44 -23.19 -8.10
N VAL A 657 28.51 -22.39 -8.13
CA VAL A 657 28.60 -21.17 -7.34
C VAL A 657 28.75 -19.98 -8.30
N VAL A 658 27.76 -19.13 -8.31
CA VAL A 658 27.77 -17.92 -9.12
C VAL A 658 28.12 -16.72 -8.26
N THR A 659 29.16 -16.01 -8.62
CA THR A 659 29.58 -14.78 -7.95
C THR A 659 29.45 -13.60 -8.90
N ARG A 660 28.89 -12.50 -8.38
CA ARG A 660 28.71 -11.29 -9.16
C ARG A 660 29.17 -10.07 -8.37
N ASN A 661 29.97 -9.24 -8.99
CA ASN A 661 30.40 -7.94 -8.49
C ASN A 661 29.79 -6.84 -9.39
N VAL A 662 29.11 -5.88 -8.80
CA VAL A 662 28.51 -4.78 -9.51
C VAL A 662 28.82 -3.48 -8.81
N PHE A 663 29.15 -2.46 -9.56
CA PHE A 663 29.32 -1.11 -9.04
C PHE A 663 28.29 -0.19 -9.69
N ASN A 664 27.37 0.31 -8.87
CA ASN A 664 26.29 1.19 -9.30
C ASN A 664 26.50 2.60 -8.76
N VAL A 665 26.26 3.61 -9.61
CA VAL A 665 26.26 5.02 -9.20
C VAL A 665 24.84 5.56 -9.38
N SER A 666 24.18 5.92 -8.29
CA SER A 666 22.77 6.31 -8.28
C SER A 666 22.60 7.78 -7.89
N PRO A 667 22.43 8.69 -8.86
CA PRO A 667 22.17 10.09 -8.60
C PRO A 667 20.74 10.30 -8.12
N GLN A 668 20.56 11.25 -7.19
CA GLN A 668 19.27 11.67 -6.70
C GLN A 668 19.24 13.20 -6.53
N ILE A 669 18.14 13.81 -6.95
CA ILE A 669 17.92 15.24 -6.82
C ILE A 669 16.50 15.46 -6.34
N ARG A 670 16.33 16.33 -5.37
CA ARG A 670 15.02 16.79 -4.93
C ARG A 670 15.04 18.30 -4.79
N PHE A 671 14.06 18.92 -5.40
CA PHE A 671 13.82 20.36 -5.30
C PHE A 671 12.41 20.60 -4.81
N ARG A 672 12.27 21.35 -3.72
CA ARG A 672 10.98 21.78 -3.20
C ARG A 672 10.95 23.30 -3.11
N TYR A 673 9.89 23.89 -3.62
CA TYR A 673 9.62 25.30 -3.50
C TYR A 673 8.26 25.54 -2.85
N LYS A 674 8.25 26.27 -1.73
CA LYS A 674 7.03 26.71 -1.06
C LYS A 674 6.67 28.11 -1.54
N PHE A 675 5.63 28.24 -2.35
CA PHE A 675 5.08 29.54 -2.77
C PHE A 675 4.40 30.26 -1.59
N SER A 676 3.79 29.48 -0.70
CA SER A 676 3.17 29.92 0.54
C SER A 676 3.21 28.81 1.58
N LYS A 677 2.60 29.01 2.75
CA LYS A 677 2.47 27.97 3.78
C LYS A 677 1.67 26.77 3.31
N THR A 678 0.75 26.97 2.36
CA THR A 678 -0.18 25.93 1.86
C THR A 678 0.05 25.51 0.42
N ASN A 679 0.95 26.19 -0.32
CA ASN A 679 1.21 25.94 -1.73
C ASN A 679 2.66 25.56 -1.94
N GLN A 680 2.91 24.40 -2.51
CA GLN A 680 4.26 23.91 -2.74
C GLN A 680 4.38 23.10 -4.02
N LEU A 681 5.58 23.14 -4.61
CA LEU A 681 6.03 22.30 -5.73
C LEU A 681 7.15 21.39 -5.23
N ASP A 682 7.08 20.10 -5.52
CA ASP A 682 8.12 19.11 -5.19
C ASP A 682 8.53 18.40 -6.48
N ILE A 683 9.81 18.51 -6.85
CA ILE A 683 10.40 17.86 -8.02
C ILE A 683 11.45 16.88 -7.53
N ARG A 684 11.38 15.63 -8.01
CA ARG A 684 12.33 14.57 -7.66
C ARG A 684 12.82 13.89 -8.92
N TYR A 685 14.11 13.66 -8.98
CA TYR A 685 14.76 12.77 -9.92
C TYR A 685 15.54 11.70 -9.18
N ARG A 686 15.46 10.47 -9.64
CA ARG A 686 16.23 9.35 -9.13
C ARG A 686 16.66 8.43 -10.28
N GLY A 687 17.96 8.18 -10.37
CA GLY A 687 18.55 7.10 -11.16
C GLY A 687 18.82 5.89 -10.27
N SER A 688 18.43 4.70 -10.68
CA SER A 688 18.70 3.47 -9.92
C SER A 688 18.88 2.27 -10.82
N SER A 689 19.83 1.39 -10.46
CA SER A 689 20.02 0.10 -11.10
C SER A 689 19.23 -0.98 -10.39
N SER A 690 18.70 -1.93 -11.16
CA SER A 690 18.08 -3.16 -10.64
C SER A 690 18.78 -4.36 -11.26
N GLN A 691 19.24 -5.26 -10.39
CA GLN A 691 19.93 -6.48 -10.82
C GLN A 691 18.93 -7.54 -11.28
N PRO A 692 19.27 -8.40 -12.27
CA PRO A 692 18.53 -9.63 -12.54
C PRO A 692 18.47 -10.49 -11.27
N SER A 693 17.45 -11.32 -11.14
CA SER A 693 17.47 -12.33 -10.08
C SER A 693 18.62 -13.30 -10.33
N MET A 694 19.22 -13.82 -9.28
CA MET A 694 20.34 -14.76 -9.46
C MET A 694 19.87 -16.06 -10.11
N THR A 695 18.63 -16.47 -9.91
CA THR A 695 18.02 -17.63 -10.56
C THR A 695 17.88 -17.44 -12.05
N ASP A 696 17.56 -16.21 -12.49
CA ASP A 696 17.46 -15.88 -13.92
C ASP A 696 18.82 -15.93 -14.64
N LEU A 697 19.91 -15.83 -13.89
CA LEU A 697 21.29 -15.93 -14.42
C LEU A 697 21.81 -17.37 -14.51
N LEU A 698 21.06 -18.35 -14.00
CA LEU A 698 21.47 -19.74 -14.09
C LEU A 698 21.04 -20.36 -15.41
N ALA A 699 21.91 -21.20 -15.95
CA ALA A 699 21.58 -22.06 -17.09
C ALA A 699 20.72 -23.27 -16.64
N VAL A 700 19.53 -23.01 -16.12
CA VAL A 700 18.62 -24.02 -15.56
C VAL A 700 17.23 -23.86 -16.15
N VAL A 701 16.54 -24.98 -16.32
CA VAL A 701 15.15 -25.04 -16.80
C VAL A 701 14.23 -25.44 -15.66
N ASP A 702 13.12 -24.77 -15.51
CA ASP A 702 12.01 -25.17 -14.62
C ASP A 702 10.83 -25.64 -15.48
N ASP A 703 10.67 -26.95 -15.60
CA ASP A 703 9.61 -27.67 -16.33
C ASP A 703 8.59 -28.28 -15.36
N SER A 704 8.57 -27.79 -14.14
CA SER A 704 7.66 -28.23 -13.08
C SER A 704 6.18 -28.04 -13.41
N ASN A 705 5.88 -27.11 -14.30
CA ASN A 705 4.59 -26.96 -14.94
C ASN A 705 4.74 -27.26 -16.43
N PRO A 706 4.24 -28.42 -16.91
CA PRO A 706 4.40 -28.82 -18.31
C PRO A 706 3.82 -27.85 -19.35
N LEU A 707 2.82 -27.05 -18.94
CA LEU A 707 2.22 -26.02 -19.81
C LEU A 707 2.92 -24.66 -19.76
N SER A 708 3.93 -24.49 -18.88
CA SER A 708 4.67 -23.23 -18.74
C SER A 708 6.10 -23.51 -18.26
N ILE A 709 6.99 -23.69 -19.20
CA ILE A 709 8.40 -24.04 -18.97
C ILE A 709 9.22 -22.76 -18.98
N SER A 710 10.00 -22.55 -17.93
CA SER A 710 10.86 -21.38 -17.83
C SER A 710 12.33 -21.73 -17.73
N MET A 711 13.19 -20.88 -18.28
CA MET A 711 14.64 -21.07 -18.22
C MET A 711 15.35 -19.75 -17.90
N GLY A 712 16.52 -19.86 -17.28
CA GLY A 712 17.33 -18.69 -17.01
C GLY A 712 18.15 -18.24 -18.23
N ASN A 713 18.78 -17.09 -18.12
CA ASN A 713 19.65 -16.49 -19.15
C ASN A 713 20.90 -15.88 -18.49
N PRO A 714 22.05 -16.55 -18.56
CA PRO A 714 23.32 -16.04 -18.01
C PRO A 714 23.78 -14.71 -18.59
N GLY A 715 23.29 -14.34 -19.78
CA GLY A 715 23.66 -13.11 -20.48
C GLY A 715 22.94 -11.83 -20.02
N LEU A 716 22.08 -11.91 -18.99
CA LEU A 716 21.32 -10.76 -18.52
C LEU A 716 22.19 -9.66 -17.93
N LYS A 717 21.88 -8.43 -18.36
CA LYS A 717 22.49 -7.19 -17.86
C LYS A 717 21.56 -6.53 -16.83
N PRO A 718 22.11 -5.75 -15.88
CA PRO A 718 21.31 -4.90 -15.02
C PRO A 718 20.40 -3.95 -15.80
N SER A 719 19.21 -3.73 -15.28
CA SER A 719 18.33 -2.66 -15.77
C SER A 719 18.66 -1.34 -15.07
N TRP A 720 18.40 -0.23 -15.77
CA TRP A 720 18.57 1.12 -15.24
C TRP A 720 17.25 1.90 -15.32
N ASN A 721 16.80 2.42 -14.19
CA ASN A 721 15.57 3.18 -14.07
C ASN A 721 15.88 4.66 -13.88
N ASN A 722 15.32 5.52 -14.75
CA ASN A 722 15.25 6.95 -14.57
C ASN A 722 13.83 7.30 -14.16
N SER A 723 13.64 7.90 -13.00
CA SER A 723 12.33 8.33 -12.51
C SER A 723 12.33 9.82 -12.22
N ILE A 724 11.38 10.52 -12.83
CA ILE A 724 11.11 11.94 -12.58
C ILE A 724 9.70 12.04 -12.03
N ARG A 725 9.57 12.73 -10.90
CA ARG A 725 8.26 13.02 -10.28
C ARG A 725 8.13 14.50 -10.02
N VAL A 726 7.02 15.07 -10.42
CA VAL A 726 6.66 16.46 -10.13
C VAL A 726 5.30 16.47 -9.46
N ASN A 727 5.19 17.13 -8.30
CA ASN A 727 3.92 17.30 -7.59
C ASN A 727 3.75 18.76 -7.18
N TYR A 728 2.57 19.28 -7.46
CA TYR A 728 2.10 20.56 -6.95
C TYR A 728 0.93 20.32 -6.02
N ASN A 729 0.95 20.94 -4.85
CA ASN A 729 -0.15 20.92 -3.91
C ASN A 729 -0.46 22.36 -3.50
N GLY A 730 -1.73 22.73 -3.57
CA GLY A 730 -2.22 24.05 -3.17
C GLY A 730 -3.53 23.93 -2.41
N TYR A 731 -3.66 24.71 -1.34
CA TYR A 731 -4.91 24.81 -0.59
C TYR A 731 -5.19 26.23 -0.17
N ASN A 732 -6.44 26.66 -0.38
CA ASN A 732 -6.97 27.95 0.05
C ASN A 732 -8.02 27.72 1.14
N ALA A 733 -7.66 28.00 2.39
CA ALA A 733 -8.54 27.76 3.54
C ALA A 733 -9.82 28.61 3.50
N THR A 734 -9.71 29.88 3.07
CA THR A 734 -10.87 30.80 2.99
C THR A 734 -11.89 30.34 1.97
N ARG A 735 -11.44 29.86 0.81
CA ARG A 735 -12.32 29.31 -0.23
C ARG A 735 -12.64 27.84 -0.01
N GLN A 736 -11.99 27.15 0.94
CA GLN A 736 -12.03 25.72 1.11
C GLN A 736 -11.79 24.98 -0.22
N GLN A 737 -10.73 25.40 -0.93
CA GLN A 737 -10.40 24.95 -2.27
C GLN A 737 -9.02 24.31 -2.27
N GLY A 738 -8.93 23.07 -2.70
CA GLY A 738 -7.70 22.33 -2.88
C GLY A 738 -7.43 22.03 -4.34
N ILE A 739 -6.20 22.17 -4.75
CA ILE A 739 -5.70 21.77 -6.07
C ILE A 739 -4.45 20.93 -5.86
N MET A 740 -4.44 19.74 -6.44
CA MET A 740 -3.23 18.92 -6.55
C MET A 740 -3.05 18.53 -8.01
N GLY A 741 -1.84 18.68 -8.50
CA GLY A 741 -1.45 18.21 -9.82
C GLY A 741 -0.08 17.57 -9.76
N GLY A 742 0.15 16.59 -10.60
CA GLY A 742 1.46 15.97 -10.66
C GLY A 742 1.63 15.07 -11.87
N PHE A 743 2.86 14.75 -12.18
CA PHE A 743 3.18 13.72 -13.13
C PHE A 743 4.39 12.92 -12.69
N ASP A 744 4.36 11.65 -13.02
CA ASP A 744 5.46 10.69 -12.84
C ASP A 744 5.86 10.18 -14.23
N VAL A 745 7.15 10.12 -14.51
CA VAL A 745 7.68 9.44 -15.70
C VAL A 745 8.80 8.51 -15.28
N THR A 746 8.71 7.25 -15.69
CA THR A 746 9.78 6.26 -15.47
C THR A 746 10.18 5.65 -16.79
N GLN A 747 11.47 5.70 -17.11
CA GLN A 747 12.10 5.06 -18.24
C GLN A 747 13.04 3.96 -17.76
N THR A 748 12.86 2.76 -18.28
CA THR A 748 13.74 1.62 -17.97
C THR A 748 14.61 1.27 -19.18
N ARG A 749 15.92 1.38 -19.02
CA ARG A 749 16.90 0.86 -19.97
C ARG A 749 17.30 -0.56 -19.59
N ASN A 750 17.54 -1.42 -20.56
CA ASN A 750 17.84 -2.84 -20.38
C ASN A 750 16.79 -3.51 -19.48
N SER A 751 15.51 -3.18 -19.68
CA SER A 751 14.41 -3.82 -18.94
C SER A 751 14.50 -5.33 -19.13
N ILE A 752 14.33 -6.08 -18.04
CA ILE A 752 14.26 -7.54 -18.11
C ILE A 752 12.79 -7.91 -18.33
N SER A 753 12.54 -8.57 -19.43
CA SER A 753 11.21 -9.04 -19.82
C SER A 753 11.30 -10.49 -20.29
N ASN A 754 10.29 -11.28 -19.99
CA ASN A 754 10.24 -12.65 -20.46
C ASN A 754 9.92 -12.65 -21.96
N ARG A 755 10.84 -13.23 -22.75
CA ARG A 755 10.53 -13.64 -24.11
C ARG A 755 9.69 -14.91 -24.01
N MET A 756 8.55 -14.91 -24.66
CA MET A 756 7.64 -16.05 -24.73
C MET A 756 7.70 -16.67 -26.12
N VAL A 757 7.87 -17.98 -26.15
CA VAL A 757 7.64 -18.80 -27.34
C VAL A 757 6.43 -19.70 -27.06
N TYR A 758 5.44 -19.63 -27.91
CA TYR A 758 4.18 -20.39 -27.76
C TYR A 758 4.16 -21.54 -28.76
N ASP A 759 3.87 -22.73 -28.29
CA ASP A 759 3.61 -23.90 -29.11
C ASP A 759 2.10 -24.03 -29.34
N GLU A 760 1.65 -23.69 -30.53
CA GLU A 760 0.23 -23.72 -30.91
C GLU A 760 -0.35 -25.14 -30.89
N THR A 761 0.49 -26.17 -30.98
CA THR A 761 0.04 -27.57 -31.03
C THR A 761 -0.21 -28.19 -29.67
N THR A 762 0.56 -27.79 -28.67
CA THR A 762 0.46 -28.31 -27.29
C THR A 762 -0.07 -27.29 -26.29
N GLY A 763 -0.10 -26.00 -26.69
CA GLY A 763 -0.43 -24.90 -25.79
C GLY A 763 0.65 -24.57 -24.76
N VAL A 764 1.86 -25.15 -24.90
CA VAL A 764 2.98 -24.92 -23.99
C VAL A 764 3.58 -23.55 -24.24
N ARG A 765 3.90 -22.86 -23.13
CA ARG A 765 4.59 -21.56 -23.13
C ARG A 765 6.02 -21.77 -22.63
N TYR A 766 6.99 -21.42 -23.46
CA TYR A 766 8.38 -21.37 -23.08
C TYR A 766 8.76 -19.93 -22.74
N LEU A 767 9.39 -19.70 -21.59
CA LEU A 767 9.71 -18.38 -21.07
C LEU A 767 11.20 -18.25 -20.80
N ARG A 768 11.85 -17.21 -21.32
CA ARG A 768 13.24 -16.87 -21.05
C ARG A 768 13.38 -15.36 -20.79
N PRO A 769 13.96 -14.93 -19.64
CA PRO A 769 14.19 -13.52 -19.38
C PRO A 769 15.25 -12.93 -20.34
N GLU A 770 14.96 -11.81 -20.94
CA GLU A 770 15.85 -11.10 -21.86
C GLU A 770 15.87 -9.60 -21.58
N ASN A 771 16.99 -8.93 -21.89
CA ASN A 771 17.06 -7.48 -21.82
C ASN A 771 16.44 -6.84 -23.05
N ILE A 772 15.57 -5.86 -22.83
CA ILE A 772 14.92 -5.12 -23.91
C ILE A 772 14.86 -3.63 -23.59
N ASN A 773 14.97 -2.79 -24.61
CA ASN A 773 14.85 -1.34 -24.50
C ASN A 773 13.54 -0.82 -25.10
N GLY A 774 13.07 0.28 -24.56
CA GLY A 774 11.87 0.96 -25.02
C GLY A 774 10.76 1.05 -23.96
N ASN A 775 10.93 0.39 -22.81
CA ASN A 775 9.95 0.45 -21.72
C ASN A 775 9.99 1.81 -21.02
N TRP A 776 8.87 2.48 -21.01
CA TRP A 776 8.65 3.67 -20.22
C TRP A 776 7.16 3.86 -19.92
N ASN A 777 6.87 4.48 -18.80
CA ASN A 777 5.52 4.82 -18.41
C ASN A 777 5.47 6.27 -17.91
N GLY A 778 4.33 6.89 -18.11
CA GLY A 778 4.01 8.21 -17.60
C GLY A 778 2.63 8.20 -16.96
N ARG A 779 2.48 8.90 -15.83
CA ARG A 779 1.21 9.12 -15.18
C ARG A 779 1.06 10.59 -14.82
N GLY A 780 -0.02 11.22 -15.31
CA GLY A 780 -0.47 12.54 -14.86
C GLY A 780 -1.63 12.37 -13.89
N MET A 781 -1.69 13.19 -12.85
CA MET A 781 -2.82 13.24 -11.93
C MET A 781 -3.24 14.68 -11.67
N PHE A 782 -4.53 14.88 -11.57
CA PHE A 782 -5.13 16.15 -11.20
C PHE A 782 -6.28 15.91 -10.23
N MET A 783 -6.28 16.68 -9.16
CA MET A 783 -7.35 16.66 -8.19
C MET A 783 -7.77 18.08 -7.88
N PHE A 784 -9.05 18.28 -7.85
CA PHE A 784 -9.66 19.54 -7.48
C PHE A 784 -10.80 19.29 -6.51
N ASN A 785 -10.78 19.99 -5.39
CA ASN A 785 -11.89 20.02 -4.46
C ASN A 785 -12.26 21.47 -4.13
N THR A 786 -13.55 21.74 -3.98
CA THR A 786 -14.03 23.07 -3.62
C THR A 786 -15.39 22.99 -2.94
N ALA A 787 -15.62 23.95 -2.03
CA ALA A 787 -16.91 24.15 -1.41
C ALA A 787 -17.50 25.48 -1.91
N LEU A 788 -18.70 25.44 -2.47
CA LEU A 788 -19.37 26.57 -3.10
C LEU A 788 -20.49 27.15 -2.21
N GLY A 789 -20.84 28.42 -2.48
CA GLY A 789 -21.84 29.18 -1.75
C GLY A 789 -21.29 29.84 -0.47
N LYS A 790 -22.04 30.79 0.10
CA LYS A 790 -21.63 31.49 1.33
C LYS A 790 -21.51 30.54 2.52
N GLU A 791 -22.42 29.58 2.62
CA GLU A 791 -22.46 28.58 3.71
C GLU A 791 -21.61 27.34 3.40
N LYS A 792 -20.96 27.24 2.23
CA LYS A 792 -20.12 26.10 1.82
C LYS A 792 -20.85 24.76 1.85
N LEU A 793 -22.13 24.75 1.50
CA LEU A 793 -22.97 23.55 1.54
C LEU A 793 -22.78 22.65 0.32
N PHE A 794 -22.40 23.22 -0.82
CA PHE A 794 -22.21 22.48 -2.06
C PHE A 794 -20.73 22.16 -2.27
N ASN A 795 -20.40 20.88 -2.38
CA ASN A 795 -19.02 20.41 -2.53
C ASN A 795 -18.85 19.67 -3.85
N ILE A 796 -17.76 19.98 -4.54
CA ILE A 796 -17.33 19.29 -5.76
C ILE A 796 -15.94 18.72 -5.49
N ASN A 797 -15.77 17.42 -5.73
CA ASN A 797 -14.47 16.75 -5.69
C ASN A 797 -14.30 16.02 -7.01
N THR A 798 -13.20 16.26 -7.71
CA THR A 798 -12.82 15.52 -8.91
C THR A 798 -11.39 15.02 -8.79
N PHE A 799 -11.16 13.82 -9.28
CA PHE A 799 -9.83 13.22 -9.39
C PHE A 799 -9.71 12.62 -10.78
N THR A 800 -8.78 13.16 -11.57
CA THR A 800 -8.45 12.69 -12.92
C THR A 800 -7.05 12.08 -12.91
N SER A 801 -6.89 10.90 -13.45
CA SER A 801 -5.59 10.28 -13.71
C SER A 801 -5.48 9.92 -15.19
N LEU A 802 -4.40 10.38 -15.81
CA LEU A 802 -4.01 10.03 -17.17
C LEU A 802 -2.79 9.14 -17.09
N SER A 803 -2.82 7.97 -17.71
CA SER A 803 -1.68 7.06 -17.77
C SER A 803 -1.30 6.73 -19.21
N TYR A 804 -0.03 6.62 -19.45
CA TYR A 804 0.52 6.10 -20.69
C TYR A 804 1.57 5.06 -20.35
N ASP A 805 1.45 3.89 -20.95
CA ASP A 805 2.40 2.78 -20.79
C ASP A 805 2.87 2.32 -22.17
N ASN A 806 4.18 2.29 -22.36
CA ASN A 806 4.85 1.74 -23.52
C ASN A 806 5.63 0.50 -23.07
N ALA A 807 4.98 -0.65 -23.12
CA ALA A 807 5.55 -1.94 -22.77
C ALA A 807 6.11 -2.62 -24.02
N VAL A 808 7.36 -3.03 -23.93
CA VAL A 808 8.07 -3.71 -25.02
C VAL A 808 8.47 -5.10 -24.57
N GLY A 809 8.18 -6.09 -25.39
CA GLY A 809 8.52 -7.49 -25.16
C GLY A 809 8.83 -8.21 -26.49
N TYR A 810 9.22 -9.46 -26.39
CA TYR A 810 9.32 -10.36 -27.52
C TYR A 810 8.25 -11.42 -27.45
N VAL A 811 7.59 -11.67 -28.56
CA VAL A 811 6.64 -12.75 -28.74
C VAL A 811 7.09 -13.59 -29.94
N SER A 812 6.98 -14.89 -29.82
CA SER A 812 7.40 -15.81 -30.86
C SER A 812 6.47 -17.02 -30.86
N ASN A 813 6.14 -17.54 -32.01
CA ASN A 813 5.48 -18.83 -32.15
C ASN A 813 6.49 -19.88 -32.62
N MET A 814 6.33 -21.11 -32.17
CA MET A 814 6.99 -22.24 -32.81
C MET A 814 6.36 -22.43 -34.19
N GLN A 815 7.19 -22.42 -35.25
CA GLN A 815 6.69 -22.72 -36.58
C GLN A 815 6.26 -24.18 -36.64
N SER A 816 5.02 -24.41 -37.11
CA SER A 816 4.50 -25.74 -37.43
C SER A 816 5.43 -26.41 -38.44
N GLY A 817 5.95 -27.59 -38.14
CA GLY A 817 6.93 -28.31 -38.92
C GLY A 817 8.37 -28.31 -38.37
N ARG A 818 8.72 -27.38 -37.47
CA ARG A 818 10.04 -27.41 -36.77
C ARG A 818 10.00 -28.20 -35.45
N SER A 819 8.84 -28.61 -34.94
CA SER A 819 8.77 -29.62 -33.91
C SER A 819 9.51 -30.91 -34.29
N ALA A 820 9.46 -31.28 -35.60
CA ALA A 820 10.26 -32.35 -36.16
C ALA A 820 11.75 -32.02 -36.26
N ALA A 821 12.12 -30.74 -36.45
CA ALA A 821 13.53 -30.31 -36.48
C ALA A 821 14.12 -30.23 -35.07
N ALA A 822 13.32 -29.83 -34.03
CA ALA A 822 13.76 -29.91 -32.64
C ALA A 822 13.95 -31.38 -32.21
N THR A 823 13.16 -32.30 -32.76
CA THR A 823 13.40 -33.76 -32.60
C THR A 823 14.60 -34.26 -33.41
N SER A 824 14.97 -33.59 -34.53
CA SER A 824 16.17 -33.91 -35.25
C SER A 824 17.47 -33.32 -34.68
N TYR A 825 17.35 -32.42 -33.70
CA TYR A 825 18.49 -31.91 -32.90
C TYR A 825 19.04 -32.94 -31.90
N ASN A 826 18.59 -34.17 -31.95
CA ASN A 826 19.30 -35.34 -31.44
C ASN A 826 20.62 -35.58 -32.19
N LEU A 827 21.32 -34.52 -32.57
CA LEU A 827 22.66 -34.60 -33.14
C LEU A 827 23.70 -35.16 -32.15
N PHE A 828 23.32 -35.36 -30.89
CA PHE A 828 24.18 -35.98 -29.88
C PHE A 828 23.60 -37.27 -29.31
N ALA A 829 22.39 -37.65 -29.70
CA ALA A 829 21.95 -39.00 -29.44
C ALA A 829 22.64 -39.94 -30.42
N THR A 830 23.60 -40.71 -29.95
CA THR A 830 24.02 -41.92 -30.65
C THR A 830 22.80 -42.71 -31.09
N PRO A 831 22.71 -43.20 -32.35
CA PRO A 831 21.53 -43.89 -32.83
C PRO A 831 21.48 -45.32 -32.30
N THR A 832 21.23 -45.46 -31.04
CA THR A 832 20.92 -46.75 -30.42
C THR A 832 19.81 -46.58 -29.44
N THR A 833 18.63 -47.06 -29.89
CA THR A 833 17.57 -47.62 -29.09
C THR A 833 17.06 -46.80 -27.91
N ASP A 834 15.84 -46.35 -27.99
CA ASP A 834 14.92 -46.01 -26.89
C ASP A 834 15.38 -45.08 -25.74
N ALA A 835 16.40 -44.26 -25.97
CA ALA A 835 16.74 -43.22 -25.02
C ALA A 835 15.74 -42.07 -25.18
N ALA A 836 14.87 -41.90 -24.22
CA ALA A 836 14.07 -40.68 -24.06
C ALA A 836 14.98 -39.46 -24.27
N THR A 837 14.62 -38.57 -25.21
CA THR A 837 15.39 -37.36 -25.53
C THR A 837 15.63 -36.60 -24.24
N VAL A 838 16.88 -36.44 -23.82
CA VAL A 838 17.22 -35.66 -22.64
C VAL A 838 16.95 -34.18 -22.95
N LYS A 839 15.88 -33.67 -22.41
CA LYS A 839 15.50 -32.25 -22.53
C LYS A 839 16.31 -31.43 -21.54
N ASP A 840 17.56 -31.12 -21.93
CA ASP A 840 18.48 -30.30 -21.13
C ASP A 840 18.30 -28.79 -21.42
N TYR A 841 19.13 -27.95 -20.78
CA TYR A 841 19.14 -26.50 -21.01
C TYR A 841 19.36 -26.16 -22.50
N ASN A 842 20.22 -26.86 -23.20
CA ASN A 842 20.53 -26.60 -24.59
C ASN A 842 19.36 -26.91 -25.50
N TYR A 843 18.63 -27.99 -25.25
CA TYR A 843 17.39 -28.30 -25.95
C TYR A 843 16.39 -27.13 -25.88
N TYR A 844 16.12 -26.64 -24.69
CA TYR A 844 15.17 -25.53 -24.52
C TYR A 844 15.72 -24.22 -25.08
N ASN A 845 17.03 -23.98 -25.00
CA ASN A 845 17.67 -22.78 -25.55
C ASN A 845 17.53 -22.73 -27.07
N GLU A 846 17.58 -23.87 -27.76
CA GLU A 846 17.34 -23.95 -29.20
C GLU A 846 15.91 -23.58 -29.61
N ILE A 847 14.92 -23.80 -28.77
CA ILE A 847 13.55 -23.35 -29.02
C ILE A 847 13.53 -21.82 -29.17
N PHE A 848 14.27 -21.10 -28.33
CA PHE A 848 14.37 -19.65 -28.45
C PHE A 848 15.23 -19.19 -29.60
N ASN A 849 16.31 -19.89 -29.92
CA ASN A 849 17.20 -19.54 -31.03
C ASN A 849 16.55 -19.79 -32.40
N SER A 850 15.75 -20.86 -32.50
CA SER A 850 15.06 -21.24 -33.75
C SER A 850 13.76 -20.48 -33.98
N ALA A 851 13.12 -19.98 -32.92
CA ALA A 851 11.85 -19.27 -33.03
C ALA A 851 12.02 -17.88 -33.62
N LEU A 852 11.20 -17.55 -34.64
CA LEU A 852 11.16 -16.20 -35.20
C LEU A 852 10.64 -15.23 -34.13
N SER A 853 11.51 -14.36 -33.67
CA SER A 853 11.18 -13.35 -32.67
C SER A 853 10.65 -12.08 -33.32
N GLN A 854 9.50 -11.65 -32.87
CA GLN A 854 8.96 -10.35 -33.23
C GLN A 854 8.91 -9.46 -32.00
N LYS A 855 9.48 -8.25 -32.15
CA LYS A 855 9.37 -7.23 -31.11
C LYS A 855 7.94 -6.73 -31.06
N ASN A 856 7.30 -6.91 -29.91
CA ASN A 856 5.96 -6.38 -29.65
C ASN A 856 6.07 -5.12 -28.79
N THR A 857 5.39 -4.07 -29.19
CA THR A 857 5.22 -2.85 -28.39
C THR A 857 3.75 -2.66 -28.14
N THR A 858 3.36 -2.80 -26.88
CA THR A 858 2.00 -2.49 -26.44
C THR A 858 1.97 -1.09 -25.84
N ARG A 859 1.12 -0.25 -26.40
CA ARG A 859 0.88 1.12 -25.94
C ARG A 859 -0.49 1.17 -25.30
N THR A 860 -0.55 1.56 -24.04
CA THR A 860 -1.82 1.68 -23.32
C THR A 860 -1.99 3.13 -22.86
N ILE A 861 -3.12 3.73 -23.21
CA ILE A 861 -3.57 5.01 -22.67
C ILE A 861 -4.70 4.69 -21.69
N GLY A 862 -4.60 5.18 -20.46
CA GLY A 862 -5.64 5.05 -19.46
C GLY A 862 -6.12 6.41 -19.00
N VAL A 863 -7.42 6.54 -18.80
CA VAL A 863 -8.07 7.71 -18.21
C VAL A 863 -8.94 7.22 -17.07
N ASP A 864 -8.61 7.65 -15.85
CA ASP A 864 -9.44 7.43 -14.67
C ASP A 864 -10.03 8.76 -14.23
N GLU A 865 -11.34 8.83 -14.08
CA GLU A 865 -12.04 9.99 -13.54
C GLU A 865 -12.94 9.56 -12.39
N ASN A 866 -12.87 10.30 -11.29
CA ASN A 866 -13.80 10.18 -10.18
C ASN A 866 -14.36 11.54 -9.86
N LEU A 867 -15.68 11.70 -10.03
CA LEU A 867 -16.40 12.90 -9.71
C LEU A 867 -17.37 12.63 -8.56
N ASN A 868 -17.32 13.47 -7.55
CA ASN A 868 -18.28 13.47 -6.45
C ASN A 868 -18.81 14.88 -6.25
N ILE A 869 -20.12 15.03 -6.32
CA ILE A 869 -20.83 16.29 -6.09
C ILE A 869 -21.77 16.04 -4.92
N SER A 870 -21.68 16.84 -3.86
CA SER A 870 -22.58 16.69 -2.71
C SER A 870 -23.13 18.03 -2.24
N TYR A 871 -24.37 17.99 -1.79
CA TYR A 871 -25.04 19.08 -1.11
C TYR A 871 -25.36 18.67 0.31
N ARG A 872 -24.85 19.41 1.29
CA ARG A 872 -24.92 19.08 2.72
C ARG A 872 -25.61 20.17 3.51
N LYS A 873 -26.63 19.79 4.26
CA LYS A 873 -27.26 20.60 5.29
C LYS A 873 -27.13 19.94 6.66
N SER A 874 -27.60 20.61 7.71
CA SER A 874 -27.50 20.10 9.08
C SER A 874 -28.16 18.73 9.29
N TRP A 875 -29.25 18.46 8.56
CA TRP A 875 -30.07 17.26 8.74
C TRP A 875 -30.06 16.32 7.52
N PHE A 876 -29.48 16.73 6.39
CA PHE A 876 -29.31 15.82 5.25
C PHE A 876 -28.06 16.11 4.42
N ASP A 877 -27.60 15.07 3.77
CA ASP A 877 -26.52 15.06 2.77
C ASP A 877 -26.97 14.26 1.56
N VAL A 878 -26.87 14.86 0.39
CA VAL A 878 -27.19 14.21 -0.90
C VAL A 878 -25.96 14.30 -1.78
N GLY A 879 -25.57 13.19 -2.37
CA GLY A 879 -24.41 13.10 -3.26
C GLY A 879 -24.70 12.43 -4.58
N LEU A 880 -24.01 12.89 -5.62
CA LEU A 880 -23.90 12.24 -6.92
C LEU A 880 -22.49 11.75 -7.12
N LEU A 881 -22.35 10.53 -7.57
CA LEU A 881 -21.09 9.84 -7.83
C LEU A 881 -20.98 9.52 -9.32
N GLY A 882 -19.85 9.88 -9.93
CA GLY A 882 -19.45 9.45 -11.27
C GLY A 882 -18.05 8.84 -11.23
N LYS A 883 -17.87 7.65 -11.83
CA LYS A 883 -16.56 7.05 -12.04
C LYS A 883 -16.44 6.61 -13.49
N LEU A 884 -15.28 6.83 -14.06
CA LEU A 884 -14.92 6.40 -15.40
C LEU A 884 -13.52 5.82 -15.36
N ASN A 885 -13.34 4.62 -15.92
CA ASN A 885 -12.06 4.06 -16.27
C ASN A 885 -12.11 3.70 -17.74
N TYR A 886 -11.39 4.44 -18.54
CA TYR A 886 -11.21 4.20 -19.97
C TYR A 886 -9.80 3.73 -20.23
N GLN A 887 -9.65 2.69 -21.03
CA GLN A 887 -8.36 2.21 -21.51
C GLN A 887 -8.42 2.02 -23.03
N HIS A 888 -7.41 2.55 -23.70
CA HIS A 888 -7.12 2.28 -25.09
C HIS A 888 -5.77 1.55 -25.19
N ALA A 889 -5.78 0.32 -25.65
CA ALA A 889 -4.57 -0.48 -25.84
C ALA A 889 -4.35 -0.76 -27.34
N ARG A 890 -3.08 -0.64 -27.77
CA ARG A 890 -2.64 -0.92 -29.13
C ARG A 890 -1.34 -1.72 -29.10
N ALA A 891 -1.31 -2.86 -29.79
CA ALA A 891 -0.13 -3.71 -29.91
C ALA A 891 0.37 -3.74 -31.36
N THR A 892 1.72 -3.80 -31.55
CA THR A 892 2.32 -3.79 -32.89
C THR A 892 2.24 -5.14 -33.60
N VAL A 893 2.05 -6.24 -32.88
CA VAL A 893 1.98 -7.60 -33.46
C VAL A 893 0.61 -7.94 -34.04
N LYS A 894 -0.40 -7.15 -33.76
CA LYS A 894 -1.76 -7.38 -34.27
C LYS A 894 -2.43 -6.06 -34.58
N ASP A 895 -2.56 -5.72 -35.88
CA ASP A 895 -3.16 -4.45 -36.32
C ASP A 895 -4.62 -4.29 -35.86
N ASN A 896 -5.32 -5.40 -35.55
CA ASN A 896 -6.72 -5.41 -35.09
C ASN A 896 -6.88 -5.48 -33.56
N ALA A 897 -5.76 -5.46 -32.79
CA ALA A 897 -5.79 -5.50 -31.34
C ALA A 897 -5.94 -4.12 -30.70
N ASN A 898 -6.56 -3.17 -31.38
CA ASN A 898 -6.99 -1.95 -30.76
C ASN A 898 -8.20 -2.28 -29.89
N MET A 899 -8.03 -2.15 -28.57
CA MET A 899 -9.11 -2.39 -27.62
C MET A 899 -9.41 -1.09 -26.87
N ASP A 900 -10.66 -0.69 -26.99
CA ASP A 900 -11.23 0.41 -26.20
C ASP A 900 -12.15 -0.19 -25.15
N THR A 901 -11.74 -0.13 -23.89
CA THR A 901 -12.57 -0.60 -22.77
C THR A 901 -13.03 0.55 -21.90
N TRP A 902 -14.29 0.50 -21.51
CA TRP A 902 -14.97 1.48 -20.71
C TRP A 902 -15.58 0.80 -19.49
N ASN A 903 -15.09 1.13 -18.31
CA ASN A 903 -15.74 0.78 -17.06
C ASN A 903 -16.21 2.07 -16.41
N PHE A 904 -17.51 2.23 -16.25
CA PHE A 904 -18.06 3.44 -15.65
C PHE A 904 -19.13 3.09 -14.62
N ALA A 905 -19.20 3.93 -13.61
CA ALA A 905 -20.21 3.84 -12.59
C ALA A 905 -20.81 5.20 -12.32
N TYR A 906 -22.10 5.25 -12.12
CA TYR A 906 -22.80 6.45 -11.67
C TYR A 906 -23.81 6.08 -10.60
N GLY A 907 -24.06 7.01 -9.70
CA GLY A 907 -24.92 6.72 -8.57
C GLY A 907 -25.28 7.96 -7.79
N ALA A 908 -26.18 7.75 -6.85
CA ALA A 908 -26.58 8.76 -5.90
C ALA A 908 -26.64 8.15 -4.49
N ASN A 909 -26.33 8.96 -3.50
CA ASN A 909 -26.49 8.62 -2.09
C ASN A 909 -27.22 9.73 -1.37
N ALA A 910 -28.01 9.36 -0.38
CA ALA A 910 -28.68 10.32 0.49
C ALA A 910 -28.64 9.83 1.94
N ASN A 911 -28.31 10.76 2.85
CA ASN A 911 -28.31 10.50 4.29
C ASN A 911 -29.19 11.56 4.95
N PHE A 912 -30.16 11.13 5.74
CA PHE A 912 -31.04 12.00 6.50
C PHE A 912 -30.80 11.71 7.99
N ASN A 913 -30.57 12.76 8.75
CA ASN A 913 -30.34 12.69 10.19
C ASN A 913 -31.34 13.62 10.88
N PHE A 914 -32.32 13.04 11.52
CA PHE A 914 -33.38 13.78 12.20
C PHE A 914 -33.01 14.07 13.66
N ASP A 915 -33.41 15.24 14.16
CA ASP A 915 -33.08 15.70 15.52
C ASP A 915 -33.59 14.77 16.63
N PHE A 916 -34.62 13.94 16.33
CA PHE A 916 -35.14 12.93 17.27
C PHE A 916 -34.37 11.61 17.26
N GLY A 917 -33.19 11.53 16.59
CA GLY A 917 -32.29 10.40 16.67
C GLY A 917 -32.46 9.34 15.55
N LEU A 918 -33.40 9.51 14.61
CA LEU A 918 -33.51 8.63 13.43
C LEU A 918 -32.51 9.03 12.35
N SER A 919 -31.82 8.04 11.80
CA SER A 919 -30.95 8.20 10.62
C SER A 919 -31.39 7.25 9.52
N ILE A 920 -31.55 7.77 8.30
CA ILE A 920 -31.87 6.99 7.10
C ILE A 920 -30.75 7.22 6.08
N SER A 921 -30.10 6.14 5.66
CA SER A 921 -29.10 6.17 4.60
C SER A 921 -29.54 5.30 3.44
N THR A 922 -29.43 5.83 2.23
CA THR A 922 -29.69 5.07 1.00
C THR A 922 -28.62 5.40 -0.04
N ASP A 923 -28.25 4.40 -0.80
CA ASP A 923 -27.37 4.56 -1.98
C ASP A 923 -27.88 3.69 -3.13
N ILE A 924 -27.72 4.21 -4.33
CA ILE A 924 -27.94 3.49 -5.58
C ILE A 924 -26.73 3.70 -6.47
N ARG A 925 -26.26 2.64 -7.08
CA ARG A 925 -25.13 2.67 -7.99
C ARG A 925 -25.34 1.73 -9.16
N MET A 926 -25.10 2.22 -10.35
CA MET A 926 -25.05 1.45 -11.60
C MET A 926 -23.58 1.31 -12.00
N ASN A 927 -23.13 0.09 -12.25
CA ASN A 927 -21.83 -0.21 -12.83
C ASN A 927 -22.05 -0.72 -14.26
N SER A 928 -21.23 -0.25 -15.20
CA SER A 928 -21.33 -0.64 -16.59
C SER A 928 -19.96 -0.93 -17.17
N ARG A 929 -19.88 -1.94 -18.00
CA ARG A 929 -18.67 -2.32 -18.74
C ARG A 929 -19.00 -2.35 -20.24
N ARG A 930 -18.09 -1.85 -21.07
CA ARG A 930 -18.23 -1.80 -22.51
C ARG A 930 -16.88 -1.98 -23.19
N GLY A 931 -16.91 -2.45 -24.43
CA GLY A 931 -15.73 -2.58 -25.28
C GLY A 931 -14.94 -3.87 -25.07
N TYR A 932 -15.45 -4.80 -24.30
CA TYR A 932 -14.84 -6.11 -24.13
C TYR A 932 -15.19 -7.01 -25.32
N SER A 933 -14.22 -7.80 -25.80
CA SER A 933 -14.38 -8.71 -26.92
C SER A 933 -15.40 -9.82 -26.62
N ASP A 934 -15.46 -10.29 -25.38
CA ASP A 934 -16.51 -11.18 -24.91
C ASP A 934 -17.77 -10.37 -24.55
N ALA A 935 -18.87 -10.63 -25.28
CA ALA A 935 -20.12 -9.93 -25.09
C ALA A 935 -20.70 -10.08 -23.67
N SER A 936 -20.44 -11.21 -23.00
CA SER A 936 -20.88 -11.46 -21.61
C SER A 936 -20.21 -10.54 -20.60
N MET A 937 -19.06 -9.96 -20.94
CA MET A 937 -18.33 -9.01 -20.10
C MET A 937 -18.86 -7.58 -20.23
N ASN A 938 -19.70 -7.28 -21.23
CA ASN A 938 -20.32 -5.97 -21.42
C ASN A 938 -21.63 -5.88 -20.62
N THR A 939 -21.48 -5.64 -19.32
CA THR A 939 -22.59 -5.73 -18.33
C THR A 939 -23.10 -4.37 -17.87
N ASN A 940 -24.33 -4.37 -17.34
CA ASN A 940 -24.90 -3.32 -16.50
C ASN A 940 -25.38 -3.96 -15.20
N GLU A 941 -24.86 -3.50 -14.07
CA GLU A 941 -25.17 -4.02 -12.73
C GLU A 941 -25.55 -2.90 -11.78
#